data_775d99b45a48801aa81780bb1fdda968
#
_entry.id   775d99b45a48801aa81780bb1fdda968
#
_cell.length_a   1.000
_cell.length_b   1.000
_cell.length_c   1.000
_cell.angle_alpha   90.00
_cell.angle_beta   90.00
_cell.angle_gamma   90.00
#
_symmetry.space_group_name_H-M   'P 1'
#
loop_
_entity.id
_entity.type
_entity.pdbx_description
1 polymer ?
#
loop_
_entity_poly.entity_id
_entity_poly.type
_entity_poly.pdbx_seq_one_letter_code
_entity_poly.pdbx_strand_id
1 'polypeptide(L)'
;MKKLKASEIRQKYLDFFVEKGHMVEPSAPLVPIDDDTLLWINSGVATLKKYFDGRETPKKPRIVNSQKAIRTNDIENVGFTARHHTFFEMLGNFSIGDYFKQEAIEFAWEFLTSDKWMGMEPDKLYVTIHPEDMEAYNIWHKDIGLEESRIIRIEGNFWDIGEGPSGPNTEIFYDRGEAYGQDDPAEEMYPGGENERYLEVWNLVFSEFNHNKDHSYTPLPNKNIDTGMGLERMASVSQNVRTNYETDLFMPIMNEIEKVSGKQYLVNNEQDVAFKVIADHIRTIAFAISDGALPANEGRGYVLRRLLRRAVRFSQTLGINEPFMYKLVDIVADIMEPYYPNVKEKADFIKRVIKSEEERFHETLEDGLAILNELIKKAKATTNEINGKDAFKLYDTYGFPIELTEEIAVQAGLKVDMTTFESEMQQQRDRARQARQNSQSMQVQSEVLKNITSASTFVGYDTATAQTALTHLIYNGEEVSQVEAGETVYFMLTETPFYAVSGGQVADTGIVYNDNFEIAVSEVTKAPNGQNLHKGVVQFGQVNVGATVSAEVNQNDRRDIQKNHSATHLLHAALKSVLGDHVNQAGSLVEADRLRFDFSHFGPMTNDEIDQVERLVNEEIWKGIDVNIQEMDIASAKEMGAMALFGEKYGDVVRVVNMAPFSIELCGGIHVRNTSEIGLFKIVSESGTGAGVRRIEALTGKAAFLYLEDIQEKFNTMKSQLKVKSDDQVVDKLTQIQDEEKALLKQLEQRDKEITSLKMGNIEDQVEEINGYKVLVTEVDVPNAKAIRSTMDDFKSKLQDTIIILASNVDDKVSMVATVPKSLTNNVKAGDLIKQMAPIVGGKGGGRPDMAQGGGTQPENISKSLSFIKDYIKNL
;
A
#
# COMPACT_ATOMS: atom_id res chain seq x y z
N MET A 1 -21.41 -27.78 30.22
CA MET A 1 -20.42 -26.72 29.87
C MET A 1 -20.98 -25.34 30.18
N LYS A 2 -20.16 -24.35 30.59
CA LYS A 2 -20.59 -22.98 30.88
C LYS A 2 -20.68 -22.16 29.57
N LYS A 3 -21.70 -21.32 29.46
CA LYS A 3 -21.79 -20.35 28.35
C LYS A 3 -21.01 -19.09 28.74
N LEU A 4 -19.83 -18.89 28.13
CA LEU A 4 -18.90 -17.82 28.43
C LEU A 4 -18.69 -16.93 27.22
N LYS A 5 -18.42 -15.65 27.47
CA LYS A 5 -17.92 -14.73 26.43
C LYS A 5 -16.45 -15.03 26.11
N ALA A 6 -16.00 -14.66 24.92
CA ALA A 6 -14.59 -14.82 24.54
C ALA A 6 -13.63 -14.12 25.52
N SER A 7 -13.99 -12.93 25.98
CA SER A 7 -13.20 -12.20 26.99
C SER A 7 -13.08 -12.94 28.32
N GLU A 8 -14.15 -13.64 28.75
CA GLU A 8 -14.13 -14.46 29.97
C GLU A 8 -13.30 -15.71 29.81
N ILE A 9 -13.34 -16.35 28.63
CA ILE A 9 -12.50 -17.51 28.30
C ILE A 9 -11.03 -17.13 28.35
N ARG A 10 -10.65 -16.02 27.70
CA ARG A 10 -9.28 -15.49 27.70
C ARG A 10 -8.81 -15.24 29.13
N GLN A 11 -9.60 -14.53 29.92
CA GLN A 11 -9.22 -14.21 31.32
C GLN A 11 -9.09 -15.47 32.17
N LYS A 12 -10.03 -16.43 32.08
CA LYS A 12 -9.96 -17.71 32.80
C LYS A 12 -8.73 -18.53 32.44
N TYR A 13 -8.33 -18.51 31.17
CA TYR A 13 -7.13 -19.21 30.73
C TYR A 13 -5.87 -18.60 31.35
N LEU A 14 -5.76 -17.29 31.31
CA LEU A 14 -4.63 -16.58 31.92
C LEU A 14 -4.60 -16.82 33.45
N ASP A 15 -5.73 -16.69 34.14
CA ASP A 15 -5.85 -16.89 35.59
C ASP A 15 -5.49 -18.33 35.99
N PHE A 16 -5.95 -19.34 35.20
CA PHE A 16 -5.63 -20.73 35.45
C PHE A 16 -4.12 -20.98 35.43
N PHE A 17 -3.45 -20.50 34.39
CA PHE A 17 -2.00 -20.73 34.29
C PHE A 17 -1.18 -19.86 35.26
N VAL A 18 -1.69 -18.71 35.66
CA VAL A 18 -1.13 -17.94 36.78
C VAL A 18 -1.20 -18.74 38.09
N GLU A 19 -2.33 -19.45 38.38
CA GLU A 19 -2.44 -20.37 39.50
C GLU A 19 -1.44 -21.54 39.39
N LYS A 20 -1.07 -21.95 38.15
CA LYS A 20 -0.03 -22.97 37.91
C LYS A 20 1.41 -22.40 37.88
N GLY A 21 1.61 -21.14 38.28
CA GLY A 21 2.90 -20.47 38.42
C GLY A 21 3.46 -19.83 37.15
N HIS A 22 2.67 -19.71 36.09
CA HIS A 22 3.09 -19.04 34.85
C HIS A 22 3.10 -17.52 35.00
N MET A 23 4.01 -16.88 34.27
CA MET A 23 4.05 -15.43 34.09
C MET A 23 3.23 -15.06 32.87
N VAL A 24 2.35 -14.07 33.00
CA VAL A 24 1.64 -13.53 31.84
C VAL A 24 2.60 -12.69 31.00
N GLU A 25 2.77 -13.05 29.73
CA GLU A 25 3.51 -12.30 28.73
C GLU A 25 2.50 -11.56 27.84
N PRO A 26 2.63 -10.23 27.68
CA PRO A 26 1.76 -9.48 26.79
C PRO A 26 1.83 -10.00 25.35
N SER A 27 0.72 -9.88 24.63
CA SER A 27 0.71 -10.19 23.18
C SER A 27 1.70 -9.31 22.42
N ALA A 28 2.59 -9.91 21.68
CA ALA A 28 3.48 -9.20 20.79
C ALA A 28 2.70 -8.56 19.62
N PRO A 29 3.26 -7.53 18.96
CA PRO A 29 2.72 -7.02 17.71
C PRO A 29 2.65 -8.09 16.64
N LEU A 30 1.68 -7.97 15.72
CA LEU A 30 1.56 -8.86 14.56
C LEU A 30 2.72 -8.74 13.58
N VAL A 31 3.36 -7.57 13.54
CA VAL A 31 4.58 -7.34 12.77
C VAL A 31 5.76 -7.89 13.58
N PRO A 32 6.48 -8.92 13.09
CA PRO A 32 7.62 -9.48 13.80
C PRO A 32 8.71 -8.43 14.07
N ILE A 33 9.29 -8.49 15.25
CA ILE A 33 10.45 -7.69 15.64
C ILE A 33 11.67 -8.60 15.61
N ASP A 34 12.72 -8.21 14.89
CA ASP A 34 13.99 -8.94 14.77
C ASP A 34 13.86 -10.38 14.21
N ASP A 35 12.81 -10.67 13.42
CA ASP A 35 12.64 -11.94 12.71
C ASP A 35 12.21 -11.70 11.25
N ASP A 36 13.17 -11.72 10.33
CA ASP A 36 12.94 -11.55 8.89
C ASP A 36 12.38 -12.81 8.23
N THR A 37 12.29 -13.93 8.92
CA THR A 37 11.79 -15.20 8.38
C THR A 37 10.28 -15.25 8.36
N LEU A 38 9.61 -14.43 9.17
CA LEU A 38 8.16 -14.38 9.29
C LEU A 38 7.59 -13.12 8.67
N LEU A 39 6.58 -13.29 7.82
CA LEU A 39 5.80 -12.16 7.32
C LEU A 39 4.90 -11.57 8.43
N TRP A 40 4.26 -12.45 9.20
CA TRP A 40 3.39 -12.13 10.32
C TRP A 40 3.65 -13.08 11.49
N ILE A 41 3.39 -12.62 12.71
CA ILE A 41 3.27 -13.51 13.85
C ILE A 41 2.07 -14.43 13.62
N ASN A 42 2.30 -15.73 13.54
CA ASN A 42 1.33 -16.75 13.13
C ASN A 42 1.04 -17.82 14.22
N SER A 43 1.74 -17.72 15.36
CA SER A 43 1.58 -18.64 16.50
C SER A 43 2.07 -18.00 17.78
N GLY A 44 1.71 -18.61 18.93
CA GLY A 44 2.14 -18.16 20.25
C GLY A 44 3.65 -18.28 20.46
N VAL A 45 4.25 -19.35 19.97
CA VAL A 45 5.69 -19.61 20.12
C VAL A 45 6.57 -18.73 19.23
N ALA A 46 6.01 -18.16 18.18
CA ALA A 46 6.79 -17.38 17.22
C ALA A 46 7.60 -16.24 17.87
N THR A 47 7.07 -15.66 18.95
CA THR A 47 7.73 -14.59 19.73
C THR A 47 8.68 -15.08 20.79
N LEU A 48 8.66 -16.38 21.09
CA LEU A 48 9.40 -17.03 22.18
C LEU A 48 10.54 -17.96 21.68
N LYS A 49 10.74 -18.04 20.35
CA LYS A 49 11.77 -18.91 19.72
C LYS A 49 13.14 -18.80 20.40
N LYS A 50 13.57 -17.58 20.74
CA LYS A 50 14.86 -17.30 21.40
C LYS A 50 15.04 -18.00 22.77
N TYR A 51 13.94 -18.32 23.44
CA TYR A 51 13.97 -19.07 24.70
C TYR A 51 14.04 -20.60 24.46
N PHE A 52 13.36 -21.05 23.42
CA PHE A 52 13.30 -22.48 23.07
C PHE A 52 14.65 -22.99 22.52
N ASP A 53 15.33 -22.17 21.73
CA ASP A 53 16.66 -22.52 21.17
C ASP A 53 17.85 -22.16 22.09
N GLY A 54 17.55 -21.57 23.25
CA GLY A 54 18.55 -21.27 24.28
C GLY A 54 19.38 -20.01 24.03
N ARG A 55 19.04 -19.19 23.00
CA ARG A 55 19.73 -17.90 22.75
C ARG A 55 19.55 -16.91 23.89
N GLU A 56 18.39 -16.95 24.54
CA GLU A 56 18.09 -16.12 25.71
C GLU A 56 17.44 -16.94 26.81
N THR A 57 17.64 -16.53 28.07
CA THR A 57 16.98 -17.13 29.22
C THR A 57 15.75 -16.33 29.62
N PRO A 58 14.55 -16.91 29.71
CA PRO A 58 13.36 -16.18 30.09
C PRO A 58 13.41 -15.77 31.57
N LYS A 59 12.70 -14.68 31.91
CA LYS A 59 12.57 -14.24 33.31
C LYS A 59 11.95 -15.31 34.22
N LYS A 60 11.03 -16.10 33.68
CA LYS A 60 10.46 -17.30 34.30
C LYS A 60 10.32 -18.39 33.24
N PRO A 61 10.54 -19.67 33.61
CA PRO A 61 10.44 -20.79 32.65
C PRO A 61 9.01 -21.12 32.25
N ARG A 62 8.00 -20.65 33.01
CA ARG A 62 6.56 -20.84 32.75
C ARG A 62 5.98 -19.55 32.27
N ILE A 63 5.48 -19.53 31.04
CA ILE A 63 4.90 -18.36 30.39
C ILE A 63 3.47 -18.71 29.92
N VAL A 64 2.57 -17.74 29.98
CA VAL A 64 1.23 -17.83 29.41
C VAL A 64 0.90 -16.54 28.69
N ASN A 65 0.27 -16.64 27.53
CA ASN A 65 -0.20 -15.47 26.79
C ASN A 65 -1.51 -15.69 26.03
N SER A 66 -2.07 -14.62 25.53
CA SER A 66 -3.05 -14.61 24.46
C SER A 66 -2.41 -13.87 23.29
N GLN A 67 -1.86 -14.59 22.32
CA GLN A 67 -1.13 -14.02 21.21
C GLN A 67 -2.04 -13.77 20.01
N LYS A 68 -2.02 -12.54 19.51
CA LYS A 68 -2.56 -12.19 18.19
C LYS A 68 -1.80 -12.92 17.10
N ALA A 69 -2.50 -13.52 16.17
CA ALA A 69 -1.88 -14.25 15.07
C ALA A 69 -2.60 -13.95 13.73
N ILE A 70 -1.83 -13.89 12.66
CA ILE A 70 -2.33 -13.83 11.28
C ILE A 70 -1.83 -15.04 10.51
N ARG A 71 -2.78 -15.77 9.88
CA ARG A 71 -2.52 -16.81 8.90
C ARG A 71 -3.23 -16.48 7.58
N THR A 72 -2.48 -16.48 6.50
CA THR A 72 -2.96 -16.10 5.17
C THR A 72 -3.06 -17.26 4.20
N ASN A 73 -2.61 -18.45 4.61
CA ASN A 73 -2.66 -19.66 3.79
C ASN A 73 -4.09 -20.09 3.46
N ASP A 74 -5.03 -19.77 4.36
CA ASP A 74 -6.43 -20.20 4.28
C ASP A 74 -7.39 -19.07 3.90
N ILE A 75 -6.91 -17.99 3.28
CA ILE A 75 -7.75 -16.83 2.90
C ILE A 75 -8.95 -17.28 2.08
N GLU A 76 -8.76 -18.23 1.15
CA GLU A 76 -9.81 -18.76 0.27
C GLU A 76 -10.89 -19.52 1.04
N ASN A 77 -10.54 -20.14 2.17
CA ASN A 77 -11.46 -20.88 3.03
C ASN A 77 -12.30 -19.97 3.93
N VAL A 78 -11.85 -18.71 4.14
CA VAL A 78 -12.56 -17.73 4.97
C VAL A 78 -13.92 -17.38 4.36
N GLY A 79 -14.96 -17.56 5.15
CA GLY A 79 -16.36 -17.38 4.77
C GLY A 79 -17.05 -18.68 4.32
N PHE A 80 -16.29 -19.65 3.78
CA PHE A 80 -16.81 -20.92 3.28
C PHE A 80 -16.82 -22.03 4.32
N THR A 81 -15.93 -21.99 5.29
CA THR A 81 -15.86 -22.93 6.41
C THR A 81 -16.35 -22.29 7.70
N ALA A 82 -16.62 -23.11 8.72
CA ALA A 82 -17.09 -22.65 10.02
C ALA A 82 -15.97 -22.08 10.93
N ARG A 83 -14.69 -22.40 10.64
CA ARG A 83 -13.57 -22.29 11.59
C ARG A 83 -12.33 -21.54 11.09
N HIS A 84 -12.20 -21.24 9.80
CA HIS A 84 -11.01 -20.56 9.27
C HIS A 84 -11.13 -19.05 9.37
N HIS A 85 -10.03 -18.44 9.83
CA HIS A 85 -9.88 -16.99 10.01
C HIS A 85 -8.50 -16.53 9.54
N THR A 86 -8.42 -15.29 9.06
CA THR A 86 -7.13 -14.66 8.79
C THR A 86 -6.50 -14.07 10.05
N PHE A 87 -7.30 -13.58 10.99
CA PHE A 87 -6.88 -13.15 12.32
C PHE A 87 -7.56 -13.97 13.40
N PHE A 88 -6.80 -14.45 14.36
CA PHE A 88 -7.31 -15.17 15.52
C PHE A 88 -6.43 -14.96 16.74
N GLU A 89 -6.96 -15.28 17.92
CA GLU A 89 -6.22 -15.28 19.17
C GLU A 89 -5.81 -16.71 19.53
N MET A 90 -4.51 -16.91 19.72
CA MET A 90 -3.96 -18.18 20.23
C MET A 90 -3.64 -18.03 21.71
N LEU A 91 -4.34 -18.76 22.53
CA LEU A 91 -4.05 -18.87 23.96
C LEU A 91 -2.98 -19.94 24.16
N GLY A 92 -1.81 -19.53 24.64
CA GLY A 92 -0.66 -20.39 24.76
C GLY A 92 -0.12 -20.49 26.18
N ASN A 93 0.21 -21.68 26.62
CA ASN A 93 1.05 -21.91 27.80
C ASN A 93 2.35 -22.60 27.39
N PHE A 94 3.44 -22.11 27.95
CA PHE A 94 4.78 -22.50 27.53
C PHE A 94 5.61 -22.93 28.75
N SER A 95 6.40 -23.98 28.59
CA SER A 95 7.40 -24.40 29.56
C SER A 95 8.77 -24.45 28.88
N ILE A 96 9.70 -23.68 29.38
CA ILE A 96 11.09 -23.66 28.91
C ILE A 96 11.95 -24.44 29.88
N GLY A 97 12.04 -25.76 29.66
CA GLY A 97 12.84 -26.66 30.46
C GLY A 97 12.37 -26.86 31.90
N ASP A 98 11.08 -26.60 32.20
CA ASP A 98 10.53 -26.81 33.57
C ASP A 98 9.62 -28.06 33.59
N TYR A 99 8.39 -27.99 33.09
CA TYR A 99 7.52 -29.16 32.99
C TYR A 99 7.41 -29.67 31.56
N PHE A 100 6.91 -30.91 31.40
CA PHE A 100 6.78 -31.53 30.10
C PHE A 100 5.40 -32.19 29.91
N LYS A 101 5.30 -33.30 29.18
CA LYS A 101 4.05 -33.94 28.75
C LYS A 101 3.05 -34.17 29.88
N GLN A 102 3.51 -34.73 31.04
CA GLN A 102 2.64 -35.09 32.15
C GLN A 102 1.80 -33.86 32.61
N GLU A 103 2.48 -32.81 33.07
CA GLU A 103 1.77 -31.62 33.58
C GLU A 103 1.04 -30.87 32.47
N ALA A 104 1.58 -30.86 31.24
CA ALA A 104 0.88 -30.16 30.13
C ALA A 104 -0.50 -30.78 29.85
N ILE A 105 -0.56 -32.13 29.82
CA ILE A 105 -1.79 -32.89 29.61
C ILE A 105 -2.74 -32.74 30.82
N GLU A 106 -2.21 -32.87 32.04
CA GLU A 106 -3.01 -32.70 33.25
C GLU A 106 -3.61 -31.30 33.36
N PHE A 107 -2.83 -30.25 33.05
CA PHE A 107 -3.32 -28.86 33.04
C PHE A 107 -4.41 -28.65 31.98
N ALA A 108 -4.20 -29.18 30.77
CA ALA A 108 -5.20 -29.06 29.72
C ALA A 108 -6.51 -29.75 30.10
N TRP A 109 -6.43 -30.95 30.63
CA TRP A 109 -7.60 -31.71 31.08
C TRP A 109 -8.33 -30.99 32.22
N GLU A 110 -7.61 -30.52 33.25
CA GLU A 110 -8.18 -29.77 34.35
C GLU A 110 -8.86 -28.50 33.88
N PHE A 111 -8.22 -27.73 33.02
CA PHE A 111 -8.79 -26.50 32.49
C PHE A 111 -10.11 -26.76 31.76
N LEU A 112 -10.13 -27.76 30.88
CA LEU A 112 -11.31 -28.07 30.05
C LEU A 112 -12.47 -28.64 30.86
N THR A 113 -12.19 -29.59 31.79
CA THR A 113 -13.24 -30.39 32.44
C THR A 113 -13.70 -29.85 33.79
N SER A 114 -12.85 -29.08 34.51
CA SER A 114 -13.18 -28.58 35.81
C SER A 114 -14.31 -27.53 35.75
N ASP A 115 -15.31 -27.68 36.65
CA ASP A 115 -16.40 -26.72 36.80
C ASP A 115 -15.95 -25.30 37.17
N LYS A 116 -14.77 -25.17 37.78
CA LYS A 116 -14.18 -23.86 38.08
C LYS A 116 -13.86 -23.11 36.77
N TRP A 117 -13.41 -23.79 35.75
CA TRP A 117 -12.91 -23.24 34.52
C TRP A 117 -13.90 -23.36 33.37
N MET A 118 -13.72 -24.29 32.45
CA MET A 118 -14.60 -24.44 31.29
C MET A 118 -15.83 -25.34 31.56
N GLY A 119 -15.65 -26.39 32.38
CA GLY A 119 -16.71 -27.35 32.71
C GLY A 119 -17.26 -28.08 31.49
N MET A 120 -16.37 -28.48 30.60
CA MET A 120 -16.74 -29.27 29.43
C MET A 120 -17.06 -30.71 29.83
N GLU A 121 -17.95 -31.36 29.09
CA GLU A 121 -18.34 -32.75 29.32
C GLU A 121 -17.20 -33.68 28.91
N PRO A 122 -16.58 -34.44 29.83
CA PRO A 122 -15.45 -35.31 29.50
C PRO A 122 -15.74 -36.31 28.39
N ASP A 123 -16.99 -36.75 28.29
CA ASP A 123 -17.43 -37.76 27.29
C ASP A 123 -17.44 -37.25 25.88
N LYS A 124 -17.37 -35.92 25.68
CA LYS A 124 -17.30 -35.29 24.37
C LYS A 124 -15.90 -34.95 23.93
N LEU A 125 -14.89 -35.20 24.78
CA LEU A 125 -13.49 -34.91 24.46
C LEU A 125 -12.81 -36.14 23.88
N TYR A 126 -12.12 -35.90 22.75
CA TYR A 126 -11.27 -36.85 22.03
C TYR A 126 -9.88 -36.26 21.89
N VAL A 127 -8.87 -37.11 21.75
CA VAL A 127 -7.49 -36.66 21.54
C VAL A 127 -6.86 -37.42 20.40
N THR A 128 -5.96 -36.73 19.73
CA THR A 128 -5.05 -37.37 18.75
C THR A 128 -3.62 -37.37 19.29
N ILE A 129 -2.84 -38.34 18.89
CA ILE A 129 -1.43 -38.47 19.28
C ILE A 129 -0.61 -39.01 18.11
N HIS A 130 0.70 -38.77 18.12
CA HIS A 130 1.60 -39.42 17.19
C HIS A 130 1.67 -40.95 17.55
N PRO A 131 1.62 -41.86 16.55
CA PRO A 131 1.60 -43.31 16.81
C PRO A 131 2.73 -43.82 17.68
N GLU A 132 3.91 -43.22 17.60
CA GLU A 132 5.08 -43.59 18.38
C GLU A 132 5.16 -42.94 19.78
N ASP A 133 4.32 -41.92 20.07
CA ASP A 133 4.32 -41.24 21.35
C ASP A 133 3.56 -42.02 22.43
N MET A 134 4.16 -43.10 22.86
CA MET A 134 3.60 -43.97 23.90
C MET A 134 3.59 -43.32 25.29
N GLU A 135 4.38 -42.27 25.50
CA GLU A 135 4.33 -41.47 26.74
C GLU A 135 3.03 -40.71 26.82
N ALA A 136 2.69 -39.93 25.81
CA ALA A 136 1.41 -39.21 25.73
C ALA A 136 0.21 -40.20 25.79
N TYR A 137 0.28 -41.33 25.08
CA TYR A 137 -0.75 -42.37 25.17
C TYR A 137 -0.97 -42.86 26.61
N ASN A 138 0.11 -43.18 27.36
CA ASN A 138 -0.03 -43.65 28.73
C ASN A 138 -0.62 -42.58 29.65
N ILE A 139 -0.21 -41.34 29.52
CA ILE A 139 -0.75 -40.24 30.32
C ILE A 139 -2.26 -40.09 30.06
N TRP A 140 -2.69 -40.02 28.79
CA TRP A 140 -4.11 -39.94 28.45
C TRP A 140 -4.92 -41.13 28.92
N HIS A 141 -4.41 -42.37 28.68
CA HIS A 141 -5.16 -43.57 28.98
C HIS A 141 -5.15 -43.96 30.45
N LYS A 142 -3.96 -43.88 31.09
CA LYS A 142 -3.81 -44.44 32.46
C LYS A 142 -3.98 -43.37 33.53
N ASP A 143 -3.41 -42.18 33.32
CA ASP A 143 -3.37 -41.15 34.35
C ASP A 143 -4.63 -40.27 34.31
N ILE A 144 -5.06 -39.88 33.12
CA ILE A 144 -6.30 -39.18 32.91
C ILE A 144 -7.53 -40.12 32.90
N GLY A 145 -7.35 -41.37 32.48
CA GLY A 145 -8.42 -42.36 32.41
C GLY A 145 -9.30 -42.25 31.17
N LEU A 146 -8.76 -41.69 30.07
CA LEU A 146 -9.49 -41.57 28.82
C LEU A 146 -9.61 -42.94 28.16
N GLU A 147 -10.79 -43.32 27.68
CA GLU A 147 -11.01 -44.58 26.98
C GLU A 147 -10.17 -44.67 25.71
N GLU A 148 -9.62 -45.83 25.40
CA GLU A 148 -8.77 -46.07 24.24
C GLU A 148 -9.47 -45.65 22.91
N SER A 149 -10.77 -45.89 22.82
CA SER A 149 -11.61 -45.50 21.64
C SER A 149 -11.65 -43.98 21.36
N ARG A 150 -11.20 -43.18 22.33
CA ARG A 150 -11.16 -41.71 22.21
C ARG A 150 -9.74 -41.17 22.04
N ILE A 151 -8.75 -42.06 21.90
CA ILE A 151 -7.34 -41.72 21.63
C ILE A 151 -7.00 -42.15 20.20
N ILE A 152 -6.95 -41.22 19.28
CA ILE A 152 -6.75 -41.53 17.86
C ILE A 152 -5.26 -41.35 17.52
N ARG A 153 -4.66 -42.30 16.82
CA ARG A 153 -3.27 -42.28 16.41
C ARG A 153 -3.15 -41.76 15.00
N ILE A 154 -2.47 -40.63 14.80
CA ILE A 154 -2.31 -39.96 13.49
C ILE A 154 -0.82 -39.64 13.29
N GLU A 155 -0.26 -40.07 12.15
CA GLU A 155 1.12 -39.77 11.76
C GLU A 155 1.42 -38.28 11.68
N GLY A 156 0.40 -37.45 11.33
CA GLY A 156 0.48 -36.02 11.25
C GLY A 156 0.64 -35.32 12.59
N ASN A 157 0.51 -36.01 13.74
CA ASN A 157 0.71 -35.39 15.06
C ASN A 157 2.21 -35.24 15.39
N PHE A 158 2.94 -34.65 14.45
CA PHE A 158 4.31 -34.16 14.63
C PHE A 158 4.38 -32.73 14.12
N TRP A 159 4.58 -31.80 15.03
CA TRP A 159 4.61 -30.38 14.72
C TRP A 159 6.00 -29.93 14.29
N ASP A 160 6.06 -29.27 13.14
CA ASP A 160 7.29 -28.83 12.49
C ASP A 160 7.05 -27.49 11.77
N ILE A 161 7.81 -26.45 12.15
CA ILE A 161 7.74 -25.12 11.56
C ILE A 161 8.77 -24.90 10.44
N GLY A 162 9.46 -25.94 10.00
CA GLY A 162 10.70 -25.82 9.24
C GLY A 162 11.88 -25.63 10.20
N GLU A 163 12.90 -24.84 9.88
CA GLU A 163 14.04 -24.65 10.78
C GLU A 163 13.60 -24.17 12.17
N GLY A 164 13.92 -24.94 13.22
CA GLY A 164 13.65 -24.59 14.61
C GLY A 164 13.03 -25.69 15.44
N PRO A 165 12.41 -25.34 16.57
CA PRO A 165 11.82 -26.31 17.51
C PRO A 165 10.72 -27.15 16.85
N SER A 166 10.75 -28.46 17.09
CA SER A 166 9.80 -29.44 16.56
C SER A 166 9.60 -30.59 17.52
N GLY A 167 8.55 -31.38 17.32
CA GLY A 167 8.29 -32.57 18.14
C GLY A 167 6.87 -33.10 17.96
N PRO A 168 6.59 -34.27 18.59
CA PRO A 168 5.25 -34.84 18.59
C PRO A 168 4.27 -33.87 19.28
N ASN A 169 3.01 -34.00 18.93
CA ASN A 169 1.94 -33.22 19.55
C ASN A 169 0.72 -34.10 19.83
N THR A 170 -0.15 -33.58 20.70
CA THR A 170 -1.49 -34.11 20.95
C THR A 170 -2.51 -33.02 20.79
N GLU A 171 -3.54 -33.28 20.03
CA GLU A 171 -4.62 -32.33 19.78
C GLU A 171 -5.86 -32.80 20.52
N ILE A 172 -6.60 -31.85 21.07
CA ILE A 172 -7.83 -32.08 21.82
C ILE A 172 -9.01 -31.59 20.99
N PHE A 173 -9.94 -32.51 20.73
CA PHE A 173 -11.16 -32.29 19.94
C PHE A 173 -12.40 -32.33 20.81
N TYR A 174 -13.37 -31.51 20.47
CA TYR A 174 -14.68 -31.55 21.07
C TYR A 174 -15.74 -32.10 20.08
N ASP A 175 -16.43 -33.18 20.44
CA ASP A 175 -17.56 -33.71 19.67
C ASP A 175 -18.78 -32.81 19.84
N ARG A 176 -19.12 -32.08 18.83
CA ARG A 176 -20.28 -31.17 18.75
C ARG A 176 -21.60 -31.90 18.53
N GLY A 177 -21.54 -33.21 18.27
CA GLY A 177 -22.68 -34.09 18.03
C GLY A 177 -23.07 -34.25 16.56
N GLU A 178 -24.00 -35.19 16.32
CA GLU A 178 -24.40 -35.64 14.99
C GLU A 178 -25.11 -34.58 14.12
N ALA A 179 -25.49 -33.45 14.71
CA ALA A 179 -26.08 -32.34 13.96
C ALA A 179 -25.04 -31.54 13.13
N TYR A 180 -23.75 -31.78 13.39
CA TYR A 180 -22.63 -31.12 12.70
C TYR A 180 -21.96 -32.09 11.73
N GLY A 181 -21.45 -31.57 10.62
CA GLY A 181 -20.71 -32.37 9.64
C GLY A 181 -21.57 -33.31 8.81
N GLN A 182 -22.87 -33.08 8.70
CA GLN A 182 -23.75 -33.99 7.90
C GLN A 182 -23.41 -33.99 6.42
N ASP A 183 -22.82 -32.91 5.93
CA ASP A 183 -22.42 -32.75 4.52
C ASP A 183 -20.93 -33.09 4.30
N ASP A 184 -20.19 -33.41 5.36
CA ASP A 184 -18.76 -33.73 5.28
C ASP A 184 -18.55 -35.17 4.76
N PRO A 185 -17.42 -35.45 4.10
CA PRO A 185 -17.09 -36.80 3.64
C PRO A 185 -17.05 -37.81 4.78
N ALA A 186 -17.68 -38.96 4.60
CA ALA A 186 -17.77 -39.99 5.64
C ALA A 186 -16.38 -40.51 6.08
N GLU A 187 -15.40 -40.49 5.17
CA GLU A 187 -14.00 -40.86 5.43
C GLU A 187 -13.27 -39.86 6.34
N GLU A 188 -13.74 -38.62 6.40
CA GLU A 188 -13.17 -37.55 7.23
C GLU A 188 -13.88 -37.42 8.60
N MET A 189 -14.95 -38.20 8.87
CA MET A 189 -15.77 -38.10 10.06
C MET A 189 -15.16 -38.78 11.29
N TYR A 190 -13.96 -38.33 11.68
CA TYR A 190 -13.25 -38.78 12.89
C TYR A 190 -12.48 -37.62 13.53
N PRO A 191 -12.10 -37.69 14.80
CA PRO A 191 -11.24 -36.68 15.43
C PRO A 191 -9.87 -36.62 14.75
N GLY A 192 -9.55 -35.46 14.18
CA GLY A 192 -8.34 -35.24 13.36
C GLY A 192 -8.59 -35.27 11.85
N GLY A 193 -9.79 -35.66 11.39
CA GLY A 193 -10.23 -35.51 10.00
C GLY A 193 -10.79 -34.11 9.71
N GLU A 194 -10.92 -33.80 8.43
CA GLU A 194 -11.47 -32.51 7.96
C GLU A 194 -13.01 -32.50 8.01
N ASN A 195 -13.57 -32.28 9.23
CA ASN A 195 -15.00 -32.27 9.45
C ASN A 195 -15.44 -31.19 10.44
N GLU A 196 -16.74 -30.91 10.48
CA GLU A 196 -17.34 -29.90 11.37
C GLU A 196 -17.84 -30.48 12.72
N ARG A 197 -17.90 -31.80 12.88
CA ARG A 197 -18.34 -32.46 14.11
C ARG A 197 -17.28 -32.45 15.18
N TYR A 198 -16.05 -32.90 14.84
CA TYR A 198 -14.93 -32.99 15.78
C TYR A 198 -14.08 -31.75 15.63
N LEU A 199 -14.37 -30.74 16.44
CA LEU A 199 -13.64 -29.46 16.37
C LEU A 199 -12.40 -29.50 17.24
N GLU A 200 -11.22 -29.37 16.63
CA GLU A 200 -9.98 -29.15 17.37
C GLU A 200 -10.07 -27.86 18.16
N VAL A 201 -9.89 -27.95 19.47
CA VAL A 201 -9.93 -26.80 20.38
C VAL A 201 -8.57 -26.43 20.94
N TRP A 202 -7.66 -27.41 21.08
CA TRP A 202 -6.35 -27.16 21.66
C TRP A 202 -5.30 -28.12 21.11
N ASN A 203 -4.12 -27.62 20.80
CA ASN A 203 -2.94 -28.39 20.41
C ASN A 203 -1.85 -28.24 21.45
N LEU A 204 -1.30 -29.35 21.95
CA LEU A 204 -0.19 -29.41 22.91
C LEU A 204 1.04 -29.98 22.19
N VAL A 205 2.05 -29.16 21.94
CA VAL A 205 3.28 -29.54 21.24
C VAL A 205 4.38 -29.81 22.24
N PHE A 206 5.03 -30.94 22.07
CA PHE A 206 6.15 -31.41 22.90
C PHE A 206 7.46 -31.18 22.15
N SER A 207 8.00 -29.96 22.24
CA SER A 207 9.21 -29.58 21.53
C SER A 207 10.44 -30.24 22.14
N GLU A 208 10.90 -31.27 21.46
CA GLU A 208 12.05 -32.09 21.87
C GLU A 208 13.24 -31.96 20.92
N PHE A 209 12.99 -31.55 19.67
CA PHE A 209 13.97 -31.55 18.59
C PHE A 209 14.12 -30.17 17.98
N ASN A 210 15.29 -29.93 17.40
CA ASN A 210 15.53 -28.82 16.47
C ASN A 210 15.60 -29.37 15.05
N HIS A 211 14.75 -28.91 14.16
CA HIS A 211 14.82 -29.15 12.73
C HIS A 211 15.93 -28.28 12.13
N ASN A 212 16.97 -28.91 11.61
CA ASN A 212 18.13 -28.24 11.05
C ASN A 212 17.94 -27.97 9.55
N LYS A 213 18.79 -27.09 8.98
CA LYS A 213 18.78 -26.72 7.54
C LYS A 213 18.95 -27.91 6.58
N ASP A 214 19.62 -28.96 7.02
CA ASP A 214 19.85 -30.19 6.27
C ASP A 214 18.69 -31.19 6.40
N HIS A 215 17.57 -30.77 6.98
CA HIS A 215 16.40 -31.60 7.30
C HIS A 215 16.65 -32.74 8.31
N SER A 216 17.74 -32.66 9.07
CA SER A 216 17.96 -33.54 10.22
C SER A 216 17.31 -32.96 11.48
N TYR A 217 17.01 -33.86 12.46
CA TYR A 217 16.51 -33.49 13.77
C TYR A 217 17.57 -33.75 14.83
N THR A 218 17.89 -32.71 15.62
CA THR A 218 18.78 -32.84 16.76
C THR A 218 18.05 -32.52 18.06
N PRO A 219 18.34 -33.17 19.20
CA PRO A 219 17.68 -32.83 20.45
C PRO A 219 17.90 -31.35 20.82
N LEU A 220 16.85 -30.71 21.30
CA LEU A 220 16.94 -29.37 21.89
C LEU A 220 17.75 -29.41 23.22
N PRO A 221 18.35 -28.28 23.64
CA PRO A 221 19.04 -28.18 24.94
C PRO A 221 18.14 -28.55 26.13
N ASN A 222 16.86 -28.23 26.04
CA ASN A 222 15.82 -28.57 26.99
C ASN A 222 14.59 -29.09 26.26
N LYS A 223 13.80 -29.92 26.90
CA LYS A 223 12.46 -30.28 26.48
C LYS A 223 11.53 -29.14 26.85
N ASN A 224 10.72 -28.69 25.91
CA ASN A 224 9.85 -27.51 26.06
C ASN A 224 8.40 -27.86 25.73
N ILE A 225 7.49 -27.13 26.32
CA ILE A 225 6.06 -27.15 25.96
C ILE A 225 5.70 -25.89 25.21
N ASP A 226 5.04 -26.11 24.08
CA ASP A 226 4.35 -25.09 23.29
C ASP A 226 2.89 -25.49 23.12
N THR A 227 1.95 -24.66 23.46
CA THR A 227 0.54 -24.98 23.27
C THR A 227 -0.23 -23.87 22.57
N GLY A 228 -1.28 -24.24 21.85
CA GLY A 228 -2.15 -23.29 21.17
C GLY A 228 -3.61 -23.70 21.26
N MET A 229 -4.41 -22.95 22.04
CA MET A 229 -5.84 -23.07 22.10
C MET A 229 -6.48 -21.91 21.33
N GLY A 230 -7.27 -22.22 20.30
CA GLY A 230 -7.98 -21.20 19.50
C GLY A 230 -9.11 -20.54 20.27
N LEU A 231 -9.00 -19.25 20.59
CA LEU A 231 -10.05 -18.53 21.35
C LEU A 231 -11.39 -18.55 20.61
N GLU A 232 -11.39 -18.30 19.31
CA GLU A 232 -12.60 -18.27 18.48
C GLU A 232 -13.31 -19.63 18.45
N ARG A 233 -12.54 -20.72 18.33
CA ARG A 233 -13.05 -22.11 18.36
C ARG A 233 -13.65 -22.42 19.75
N MET A 234 -12.91 -22.10 20.82
CA MET A 234 -13.36 -22.33 22.18
C MET A 234 -14.62 -21.50 22.52
N ALA A 235 -14.69 -20.27 22.02
CA ALA A 235 -15.87 -19.43 22.16
C ALA A 235 -17.08 -20.03 21.44
N SER A 236 -16.94 -20.57 20.23
CA SER A 236 -18.04 -21.18 19.49
C SER A 236 -18.60 -22.42 20.19
N VAL A 237 -17.72 -23.24 20.75
CA VAL A 237 -18.13 -24.40 21.55
C VAL A 237 -18.84 -23.96 22.84
N SER A 238 -18.26 -23.01 23.59
CA SER A 238 -18.81 -22.52 24.86
C SER A 238 -20.15 -21.82 24.68
N GLN A 239 -20.31 -21.05 23.61
CA GLN A 239 -21.56 -20.33 23.29
C GLN A 239 -22.59 -21.21 22.59
N ASN A 240 -22.21 -22.44 22.22
CA ASN A 240 -23.02 -23.41 21.51
C ASN A 240 -23.64 -22.83 20.23
N VAL A 241 -22.78 -22.24 19.40
CA VAL A 241 -23.15 -21.65 18.11
C VAL A 241 -22.61 -22.50 16.95
N ARG A 242 -23.22 -22.36 15.75
CA ARG A 242 -22.91 -23.20 14.63
C ARG A 242 -21.49 -22.99 14.07
N THR A 243 -21.05 -21.74 14.03
CA THR A 243 -19.73 -21.38 13.50
C THR A 243 -19.05 -20.38 14.43
N ASN A 244 -17.76 -20.15 14.27
CA ASN A 244 -17.04 -19.11 15.01
C ASN A 244 -17.64 -17.71 14.76
N TYR A 245 -18.27 -17.49 13.60
CA TYR A 245 -18.86 -16.23 13.19
C TYR A 245 -20.13 -15.82 13.94
N GLU A 246 -20.80 -16.74 14.63
CA GLU A 246 -21.96 -16.45 15.49
C GLU A 246 -21.58 -16.18 16.94
N THR A 247 -20.28 -16.08 17.26
CA THR A 247 -19.80 -15.73 18.59
C THR A 247 -19.92 -14.24 18.88
N ASP A 248 -19.74 -13.88 20.13
CA ASP A 248 -19.67 -12.48 20.59
C ASP A 248 -18.51 -11.68 20.01
N LEU A 249 -17.53 -12.34 19.41
CA LEU A 249 -16.43 -11.69 18.70
C LEU A 249 -16.83 -11.15 17.30
N PHE A 250 -17.85 -11.75 16.67
CA PHE A 250 -18.24 -11.43 15.29
C PHE A 250 -19.63 -10.85 15.16
N MET A 251 -20.59 -11.31 15.97
CA MET A 251 -21.99 -10.88 15.86
C MET A 251 -22.19 -9.35 15.92
N PRO A 252 -21.47 -8.57 16.74
CA PRO A 252 -21.61 -7.12 16.69
C PRO A 252 -21.21 -6.52 15.34
N ILE A 253 -20.18 -7.08 14.67
CA ILE A 253 -19.75 -6.68 13.33
C ILE A 253 -20.81 -7.06 12.30
N MET A 254 -21.32 -8.31 12.36
CA MET A 254 -22.39 -8.80 11.49
C MET A 254 -23.64 -7.90 11.57
N ASN A 255 -24.06 -7.55 12.77
CA ASN A 255 -25.23 -6.68 13.00
C ASN A 255 -25.04 -5.28 12.37
N GLU A 256 -23.83 -4.76 12.34
CA GLU A 256 -23.59 -3.47 11.69
C GLU A 256 -23.57 -3.60 10.16
N ILE A 257 -23.02 -4.69 9.63
CA ILE A 257 -23.09 -4.98 8.19
C ILE A 257 -24.56 -5.13 7.76
N GLU A 258 -25.42 -5.79 8.58
CA GLU A 258 -26.86 -5.87 8.32
C GLU A 258 -27.52 -4.49 8.21
N LYS A 259 -27.20 -3.57 9.14
CA LYS A 259 -27.73 -2.20 9.12
C LYS A 259 -27.32 -1.43 7.87
N VAL A 260 -26.04 -1.55 7.48
CA VAL A 260 -25.51 -0.82 6.32
C VAL A 260 -26.03 -1.40 5.01
N SER A 261 -26.11 -2.71 4.89
CA SER A 261 -26.54 -3.41 3.66
C SER A 261 -28.06 -3.52 3.51
N GLY A 262 -28.81 -3.46 4.63
CA GLY A 262 -30.23 -3.81 4.65
C GLY A 262 -30.52 -5.29 4.39
N LYS A 263 -29.49 -6.15 4.43
CA LYS A 263 -29.59 -7.61 4.30
C LYS A 263 -29.49 -8.27 5.66
N GLN A 264 -29.95 -9.51 5.77
CA GLN A 264 -29.89 -10.28 7.01
C GLN A 264 -28.93 -11.45 6.87
N TYR A 265 -28.13 -11.70 7.88
CA TYR A 265 -27.25 -12.86 7.99
C TYR A 265 -28.09 -14.14 8.24
N LEU A 266 -27.63 -15.29 7.82
CA LEU A 266 -28.30 -16.60 7.92
C LEU A 266 -29.58 -16.75 7.07
N VAL A 267 -29.72 -15.98 6.01
CA VAL A 267 -30.87 -16.07 5.09
C VAL A 267 -30.48 -16.62 3.72
N ASN A 268 -29.29 -16.32 3.24
CA ASN A 268 -28.82 -16.71 1.92
C ASN A 268 -27.32 -17.03 1.97
N ASN A 269 -26.97 -18.25 1.58
CA ASN A 269 -25.60 -18.75 1.71
C ASN A 269 -24.53 -17.88 1.01
N GLU A 270 -24.83 -17.34 -0.18
CA GLU A 270 -23.91 -16.47 -0.89
C GLU A 270 -23.70 -15.13 -0.13
N GLN A 271 -24.78 -14.58 0.42
CA GLN A 271 -24.70 -13.37 1.26
C GLN A 271 -24.00 -13.67 2.60
N ASP A 272 -24.23 -14.83 3.18
CA ASP A 272 -23.61 -15.25 4.44
C ASP A 272 -22.09 -15.36 4.32
N VAL A 273 -21.59 -15.85 3.19
CA VAL A 273 -20.14 -15.83 2.87
C VAL A 273 -19.62 -14.40 2.87
N ALA A 274 -20.34 -13.45 2.24
CA ALA A 274 -19.92 -12.05 2.20
C ALA A 274 -19.86 -11.44 3.61
N PHE A 275 -20.85 -11.69 4.45
CA PHE A 275 -20.84 -11.25 5.86
C PHE A 275 -19.61 -11.76 6.61
N LYS A 276 -19.31 -13.06 6.49
CA LYS A 276 -18.19 -13.70 7.17
C LYS A 276 -16.84 -13.14 6.69
N VAL A 277 -16.65 -13.01 5.37
CA VAL A 277 -15.42 -12.45 4.79
C VAL A 277 -15.17 -11.03 5.27
N ILE A 278 -16.19 -10.18 5.23
CA ILE A 278 -16.07 -8.79 5.67
C ILE A 278 -15.72 -8.73 7.16
N ALA A 279 -16.40 -9.51 7.99
CA ALA A 279 -16.19 -9.50 9.44
C ALA A 279 -14.81 -10.04 9.84
N ASP A 280 -14.32 -11.07 9.17
CA ASP A 280 -12.97 -11.60 9.37
C ASP A 280 -11.91 -10.57 8.96
N HIS A 281 -12.02 -10.07 7.74
CA HIS A 281 -10.97 -9.23 7.17
C HIS A 281 -10.86 -7.88 7.87
N ILE A 282 -11.97 -7.28 8.33
CA ILE A 282 -11.89 -6.02 9.08
C ILE A 282 -11.16 -6.18 10.41
N ARG A 283 -11.32 -7.31 11.12
CA ARG A 283 -10.55 -7.61 12.33
C ARG A 283 -9.06 -7.66 12.01
N THR A 284 -8.70 -8.44 11.00
CA THR A 284 -7.29 -8.59 10.57
C THR A 284 -6.66 -7.26 10.21
N ILE A 285 -7.33 -6.48 9.37
CA ILE A 285 -6.82 -5.20 8.87
C ILE A 285 -6.68 -4.19 10.01
N ALA A 286 -7.68 -4.08 10.88
CA ALA A 286 -7.66 -3.15 12.01
C ALA A 286 -6.49 -3.45 12.97
N PHE A 287 -6.28 -4.71 13.32
CA PHE A 287 -5.16 -5.11 14.19
C PHE A 287 -3.80 -4.93 13.53
N ALA A 288 -3.65 -5.31 12.27
CA ALA A 288 -2.39 -5.17 11.56
C ALA A 288 -1.98 -3.70 11.39
N ILE A 289 -2.94 -2.80 11.09
CA ILE A 289 -2.69 -1.36 11.01
C ILE A 289 -2.37 -0.80 12.40
N SER A 290 -3.07 -1.22 13.44
CA SER A 290 -2.77 -0.82 14.83
C SER A 290 -1.33 -1.17 15.22
N ASP A 291 -0.82 -2.30 14.73
CA ASP A 291 0.54 -2.78 14.98
C ASP A 291 1.58 -2.24 13.97
N GLY A 292 1.20 -1.25 13.13
CA GLY A 292 2.10 -0.45 12.30
C GLY A 292 2.23 -0.89 10.84
N ALA A 293 1.48 -1.91 10.38
CA ALA A 293 1.47 -2.29 8.97
C ALA A 293 0.55 -1.37 8.15
N LEU A 294 0.97 -1.00 6.95
CA LEU A 294 0.17 -0.20 6.02
C LEU A 294 -0.05 -0.92 4.69
N PRO A 295 -1.20 -0.73 4.01
CA PRO A 295 -1.43 -1.25 2.68
C PRO A 295 -0.34 -0.77 1.70
N ALA A 296 0.29 -1.72 0.99
CA ALA A 296 1.35 -1.46 0.03
C ALA A 296 1.29 -2.44 -1.15
N ASN A 297 2.21 -2.32 -2.12
CA ASN A 297 2.27 -3.21 -3.28
C ASN A 297 3.07 -4.51 -3.03
N GLU A 298 3.83 -4.57 -1.95
CA GLU A 298 4.71 -5.70 -1.66
C GLU A 298 4.66 -6.08 -0.18
N GLY A 299 5.13 -7.27 0.14
CA GLY A 299 5.28 -7.74 1.51
C GLY A 299 4.00 -7.74 2.33
N ARG A 300 4.10 -7.34 3.58
CA ARG A 300 2.99 -7.27 4.55
C ARG A 300 1.86 -6.36 4.08
N GLY A 301 2.21 -5.22 3.49
CA GLY A 301 1.24 -4.26 2.99
C GLY A 301 0.39 -4.78 1.83
N TYR A 302 0.96 -5.64 0.99
CA TYR A 302 0.22 -6.31 -0.07
C TYR A 302 -0.85 -7.24 0.49
N VAL A 303 -0.55 -8.00 1.54
CA VAL A 303 -1.52 -8.87 2.21
C VAL A 303 -2.71 -8.05 2.72
N LEU A 304 -2.45 -6.93 3.40
CA LEU A 304 -3.53 -6.06 3.89
C LEU A 304 -4.38 -5.50 2.75
N ARG A 305 -3.74 -5.06 1.69
CA ARG A 305 -4.43 -4.58 0.49
C ARG A 305 -5.29 -5.67 -0.14
N ARG A 306 -4.79 -6.89 -0.26
CA ARG A 306 -5.53 -8.04 -0.76
C ARG A 306 -6.78 -8.32 0.08
N LEU A 307 -6.63 -8.38 1.41
CA LEU A 307 -7.76 -8.60 2.33
C LEU A 307 -8.82 -7.50 2.22
N LEU A 308 -8.40 -6.24 2.20
CA LEU A 308 -9.32 -5.11 2.08
C LEU A 308 -10.08 -5.15 0.76
N ARG A 309 -9.38 -5.34 -0.35
CA ARG A 309 -9.99 -5.41 -1.68
C ARG A 309 -10.92 -6.61 -1.83
N ARG A 310 -10.56 -7.75 -1.22
CA ARG A 310 -11.43 -8.92 -1.16
C ARG A 310 -12.73 -8.61 -0.40
N ALA A 311 -12.64 -8.00 0.76
CA ALA A 311 -13.81 -7.59 1.54
C ALA A 311 -14.70 -6.58 0.79
N VAL A 312 -14.10 -5.57 0.14
CA VAL A 312 -14.82 -4.58 -0.69
C VAL A 312 -15.53 -5.26 -1.88
N ARG A 313 -14.92 -6.26 -2.51
CA ARG A 313 -15.60 -7.02 -3.56
C ARG A 313 -16.81 -7.79 -3.00
N PHE A 314 -16.66 -8.45 -1.85
CA PHE A 314 -17.79 -9.15 -1.22
C PHE A 314 -18.89 -8.20 -0.75
N SER A 315 -18.58 -6.95 -0.43
CA SER A 315 -19.61 -5.96 -0.07
C SER A 315 -20.60 -5.68 -1.20
N GLN A 316 -20.16 -5.79 -2.46
CA GLN A 316 -21.06 -5.65 -3.61
C GLN A 316 -22.13 -6.74 -3.66
N THR A 317 -21.83 -7.97 -3.20
CA THR A 317 -22.82 -9.06 -3.07
C THR A 317 -23.94 -8.66 -2.08
N LEU A 318 -23.64 -7.81 -1.12
CA LEU A 318 -24.60 -7.26 -0.16
C LEU A 318 -25.26 -5.95 -0.65
N GLY A 319 -24.87 -5.46 -1.84
CA GLY A 319 -25.39 -4.21 -2.42
C GLY A 319 -24.73 -2.95 -1.86
N ILE A 320 -23.59 -3.07 -1.19
CA ILE A 320 -22.83 -1.93 -0.67
C ILE A 320 -21.80 -1.53 -1.74
N ASN A 321 -22.00 -0.34 -2.33
CA ASN A 321 -21.18 0.18 -3.42
C ASN A 321 -20.38 1.42 -3.02
N GLU A 322 -20.37 1.78 -1.75
CA GLU A 322 -19.64 2.92 -1.20
C GLU A 322 -18.64 2.47 -0.15
N PRO A 323 -17.56 3.21 0.12
CA PRO A 323 -16.64 2.92 1.22
C PRO A 323 -17.37 2.84 2.56
N PHE A 324 -17.25 1.70 3.25
CA PHE A 324 -17.95 1.47 4.52
C PHE A 324 -17.12 0.68 5.54
N MET A 325 -16.12 -0.09 5.12
CA MET A 325 -15.30 -0.93 5.99
C MET A 325 -14.70 -0.14 7.16
N TYR A 326 -14.27 1.10 6.88
CA TYR A 326 -13.72 1.99 7.90
C TYR A 326 -14.68 2.25 9.07
N LYS A 327 -16.00 2.17 8.85
CA LYS A 327 -17.02 2.36 9.91
C LYS A 327 -17.08 1.18 10.89
N LEU A 328 -16.64 0.00 10.45
CA LEU A 328 -16.62 -1.20 11.29
C LEU A 328 -15.47 -1.21 12.30
N VAL A 329 -14.47 -0.33 12.12
CA VAL A 329 -13.30 -0.25 13.01
C VAL A 329 -13.66 0.04 14.45
N ASP A 330 -14.63 0.95 14.70
CA ASP A 330 -15.06 1.28 16.05
C ASP A 330 -15.66 0.07 16.76
N ILE A 331 -16.37 -0.79 16.03
CA ILE A 331 -16.99 -2.00 16.59
C ILE A 331 -15.91 -3.04 16.92
N VAL A 332 -14.94 -3.24 16.04
CA VAL A 332 -13.79 -4.11 16.31
C VAL A 332 -13.04 -3.61 17.56
N ALA A 333 -12.81 -2.31 17.63
CA ALA A 333 -12.16 -1.68 18.76
C ALA A 333 -12.93 -1.92 20.06
N ASP A 334 -14.25 -1.71 20.09
CA ASP A 334 -15.10 -1.90 21.27
C ASP A 334 -15.11 -3.37 21.76
N ILE A 335 -15.14 -4.34 20.84
CA ILE A 335 -15.10 -5.78 21.19
C ILE A 335 -13.76 -6.13 21.84
N MET A 336 -12.67 -5.54 21.36
CA MET A 336 -11.32 -5.96 21.70
C MET A 336 -10.63 -5.07 22.74
N GLU A 337 -11.18 -3.88 23.04
CA GLU A 337 -10.63 -2.90 23.99
C GLU A 337 -10.23 -3.49 25.36
N PRO A 338 -11.00 -4.42 25.97
CA PRO A 338 -10.64 -4.93 27.29
C PRO A 338 -9.27 -5.60 27.39
N TYR A 339 -8.74 -6.08 26.28
CA TYR A 339 -7.43 -6.74 26.24
C TYR A 339 -6.43 -6.06 25.27
N TYR A 340 -6.93 -5.41 24.22
CA TYR A 340 -6.12 -4.73 23.21
C TYR A 340 -6.56 -3.27 23.05
N PRO A 341 -6.28 -2.39 24.02
CA PRO A 341 -6.73 -0.99 24.00
C PRO A 341 -6.13 -0.18 22.83
N ASN A 342 -4.98 -0.58 22.32
CA ASN A 342 -4.27 0.09 21.24
C ASN A 342 -5.09 0.21 19.94
N VAL A 343 -6.01 -0.72 19.66
CA VAL A 343 -6.90 -0.61 18.49
C VAL A 343 -7.86 0.56 18.67
N LYS A 344 -8.38 0.75 19.88
CA LYS A 344 -9.27 1.86 20.21
C LYS A 344 -8.55 3.20 20.18
N GLU A 345 -7.36 3.25 20.76
CA GLU A 345 -6.51 4.43 20.80
C GLU A 345 -6.15 4.94 19.39
N LYS A 346 -5.95 4.00 18.45
CA LYS A 346 -5.59 4.30 17.06
C LYS A 346 -6.77 4.26 16.09
N ALA A 347 -8.01 4.15 16.56
CA ALA A 347 -9.18 3.92 15.73
C ALA A 347 -9.32 4.95 14.60
N ASP A 348 -9.12 6.23 14.86
CA ASP A 348 -9.23 7.29 13.86
C ASP A 348 -8.14 7.20 12.78
N PHE A 349 -6.93 6.79 13.15
CA PHE A 349 -5.88 6.52 12.20
C PHE A 349 -6.22 5.31 11.32
N ILE A 350 -6.64 4.21 11.93
CA ILE A 350 -7.04 2.97 11.24
C ILE A 350 -8.16 3.28 10.24
N LYS A 351 -9.17 4.03 10.65
CA LYS A 351 -10.29 4.45 9.78
C LYS A 351 -9.81 5.24 8.57
N ARG A 352 -8.88 6.19 8.74
CA ARG A 352 -8.33 6.98 7.63
C ARG A 352 -7.57 6.12 6.63
N VAL A 353 -6.75 5.20 7.11
CA VAL A 353 -6.00 4.26 6.27
C VAL A 353 -6.93 3.39 5.44
N ILE A 354 -7.91 2.75 6.10
CA ILE A 354 -8.88 1.87 5.43
C ILE A 354 -9.69 2.65 4.41
N LYS A 355 -10.25 3.80 4.81
CA LYS A 355 -11.07 4.64 3.93
C LYS A 355 -10.32 5.05 2.66
N SER A 356 -9.07 5.49 2.81
CA SER A 356 -8.24 5.90 1.66
C SER A 356 -7.98 4.76 0.67
N GLU A 357 -7.76 3.53 1.14
CA GLU A 357 -7.56 2.38 0.25
C GLU A 357 -8.89 1.89 -0.35
N GLU A 358 -10.01 1.95 0.40
CA GLU A 358 -11.34 1.65 -0.13
C GLU A 358 -11.71 2.59 -1.28
N GLU A 359 -11.57 3.92 -1.08
CA GLU A 359 -11.86 4.93 -2.08
C GLU A 359 -11.08 4.69 -3.37
N ARG A 360 -9.77 4.46 -3.26
CA ARG A 360 -8.92 4.13 -4.41
C ARG A 360 -9.34 2.85 -5.13
N PHE A 361 -9.77 1.85 -4.38
CA PHE A 361 -10.18 0.59 -5.00
C PHE A 361 -11.55 0.71 -5.67
N HIS A 362 -12.48 1.46 -5.08
CA HIS A 362 -13.78 1.74 -5.70
C HIS A 362 -13.64 2.46 -7.05
N GLU A 363 -12.68 3.40 -7.20
CA GLU A 363 -12.39 4.08 -8.47
C GLU A 363 -11.99 3.10 -9.59
N THR A 364 -11.31 2.01 -9.25
CA THR A 364 -10.79 1.03 -10.23
C THR A 364 -11.58 -0.27 -10.30
N LEU A 365 -12.43 -0.55 -9.32
CA LEU A 365 -13.13 -1.82 -9.18
C LEU A 365 -14.14 -2.06 -10.32
N GLU A 366 -14.94 -1.06 -10.65
CA GLU A 366 -15.96 -1.17 -11.72
C GLU A 366 -15.30 -1.44 -13.07
N ASP A 367 -14.25 -0.70 -13.39
CA ASP A 367 -13.50 -0.88 -14.63
C ASP A 367 -12.82 -2.25 -14.68
N GLY A 368 -12.17 -2.65 -13.57
CA GLY A 368 -11.52 -3.95 -13.43
C GLY A 368 -12.49 -5.13 -13.59
N LEU A 369 -13.65 -5.07 -12.94
CA LEU A 369 -14.70 -6.10 -13.06
C LEU A 369 -15.31 -6.12 -14.47
N ALA A 370 -15.52 -4.98 -15.11
CA ALA A 370 -16.04 -4.93 -16.48
C ALA A 370 -15.07 -5.61 -17.45
N ILE A 371 -13.77 -5.30 -17.34
CA ILE A 371 -12.72 -5.94 -18.16
C ILE A 371 -12.65 -7.42 -17.88
N LEU A 372 -12.63 -7.84 -16.61
CA LEU A 372 -12.56 -9.25 -16.23
C LEU A 372 -13.76 -10.04 -16.76
N ASN A 373 -14.96 -9.47 -16.69
CA ASN A 373 -16.16 -10.09 -17.25
C ASN A 373 -16.09 -10.30 -18.77
N GLU A 374 -15.50 -9.36 -19.51
CA GLU A 374 -15.24 -9.54 -20.95
C GLU A 374 -14.18 -10.63 -21.21
N LEU A 375 -13.12 -10.69 -20.39
CA LEU A 375 -12.11 -11.76 -20.47
C LEU A 375 -12.73 -13.13 -20.17
N ILE A 376 -13.59 -13.23 -19.17
CA ILE A 376 -14.33 -14.46 -18.85
C ILE A 376 -15.21 -14.91 -20.04
N LYS A 377 -15.98 -14.02 -20.64
CA LYS A 377 -16.80 -14.32 -21.82
C LYS A 377 -15.93 -14.84 -22.97
N LYS A 378 -14.81 -14.16 -23.23
CA LYS A 378 -13.85 -14.54 -24.28
C LYS A 378 -13.23 -15.92 -23.99
N ALA A 379 -12.79 -16.16 -22.75
CA ALA A 379 -12.18 -17.42 -22.34
C ALA A 379 -13.15 -18.60 -22.44
N LYS A 380 -14.41 -18.44 -22.00
CA LYS A 380 -15.47 -19.45 -22.15
C LYS A 380 -15.77 -19.80 -23.61
N ALA A 381 -15.58 -18.87 -24.54
CA ALA A 381 -15.79 -19.09 -25.95
C ALA A 381 -14.59 -19.75 -26.66
N THR A 382 -13.42 -19.83 -26.01
CA THR A 382 -12.17 -20.29 -26.66
C THR A 382 -11.47 -21.42 -25.89
N THR A 383 -10.76 -21.07 -24.83
CA THR A 383 -9.75 -21.95 -24.17
C THR A 383 -10.18 -22.44 -22.80
N ASN A 384 -11.24 -21.93 -22.21
CA ASN A 384 -11.59 -22.05 -20.78
C ASN A 384 -10.47 -21.57 -19.84
N GLU A 385 -9.59 -20.67 -20.33
CA GLU A 385 -8.49 -20.13 -19.57
C GLU A 385 -8.31 -18.64 -19.87
N ILE A 386 -8.15 -17.81 -18.83
CA ILE A 386 -7.85 -16.39 -18.97
C ILE A 386 -6.35 -16.24 -19.26
N ASN A 387 -6.01 -15.50 -20.30
CA ASN A 387 -4.63 -15.27 -20.71
C ASN A 387 -3.85 -14.49 -19.64
N GLY A 388 -2.63 -14.95 -19.31
CA GLY A 388 -1.80 -14.36 -18.28
C GLY A 388 -1.37 -12.91 -18.54
N LYS A 389 -1.23 -12.49 -19.81
CA LYS A 389 -0.95 -11.08 -20.16
C LYS A 389 -2.14 -10.18 -19.88
N ASP A 390 -3.35 -10.66 -20.14
CA ASP A 390 -4.56 -9.91 -19.84
C ASP A 390 -4.76 -9.80 -18.31
N ALA A 391 -4.48 -10.88 -17.57
CA ALA A 391 -4.47 -10.89 -16.11
C ALA A 391 -3.38 -9.95 -15.53
N PHE A 392 -2.18 -9.93 -16.13
CA PHE A 392 -1.13 -9.00 -15.76
C PHE A 392 -1.53 -7.54 -16.01
N LYS A 393 -2.21 -7.25 -17.11
CA LYS A 393 -2.73 -5.91 -17.39
C LYS A 393 -3.75 -5.45 -16.35
N LEU A 394 -4.65 -6.35 -15.92
CA LEU A 394 -5.58 -6.07 -14.82
C LEU A 394 -4.83 -5.73 -13.52
N TYR A 395 -3.79 -6.48 -13.21
CA TYR A 395 -2.97 -6.25 -12.02
C TYR A 395 -2.17 -4.94 -12.10
N ASP A 396 -1.39 -4.76 -13.17
CA ASP A 396 -0.42 -3.67 -13.30
C ASP A 396 -1.06 -2.30 -13.58
N THR A 397 -2.08 -2.27 -14.44
CA THR A 397 -2.71 -1.03 -14.89
C THR A 397 -3.90 -0.62 -14.02
N TYR A 398 -4.72 -1.59 -13.62
CA TYR A 398 -5.95 -1.32 -12.87
C TYR A 398 -5.83 -1.65 -11.38
N GLY A 399 -4.68 -2.17 -10.94
CA GLY A 399 -4.46 -2.53 -9.55
C GLY A 399 -5.39 -3.63 -9.04
N PHE A 400 -5.93 -4.46 -9.95
CA PHE A 400 -6.85 -5.54 -9.60
C PHE A 400 -6.04 -6.77 -9.16
N PRO A 401 -6.15 -7.24 -7.90
CA PRO A 401 -5.33 -8.33 -7.39
C PRO A 401 -5.45 -9.59 -8.23
N ILE A 402 -4.31 -10.26 -8.49
CA ILE A 402 -4.33 -11.49 -9.29
C ILE A 402 -5.15 -12.60 -8.62
N GLU A 403 -5.06 -12.72 -7.31
CA GLU A 403 -5.80 -13.71 -6.54
C GLU A 403 -7.31 -13.47 -6.63
N LEU A 404 -7.74 -12.21 -6.71
CA LEU A 404 -9.15 -11.87 -6.94
C LEU A 404 -9.59 -12.25 -8.37
N THR A 405 -8.68 -12.07 -9.35
CA THR A 405 -8.91 -12.53 -10.72
C THR A 405 -9.04 -14.05 -10.77
N GLU A 406 -8.17 -14.79 -10.06
CA GLU A 406 -8.25 -16.25 -9.95
C GLU A 406 -9.53 -16.72 -9.27
N GLU A 407 -9.89 -16.13 -8.13
CA GLU A 407 -11.11 -16.45 -7.37
C GLU A 407 -12.37 -16.30 -8.25
N ILE A 408 -12.48 -15.19 -8.99
CA ILE A 408 -13.61 -14.93 -9.88
C ILE A 408 -13.58 -15.88 -11.10
N ALA A 409 -12.39 -16.18 -11.64
CA ALA A 409 -12.22 -17.12 -12.73
C ALA A 409 -12.68 -18.53 -12.32
N VAL A 410 -12.26 -19.01 -11.15
CA VAL A 410 -12.65 -20.31 -10.58
C VAL A 410 -14.17 -20.37 -10.35
N GLN A 411 -14.78 -19.33 -9.80
CA GLN A 411 -16.24 -19.23 -9.66
C GLN A 411 -16.97 -19.29 -11.01
N ALA A 412 -16.33 -18.80 -12.09
CA ALA A 412 -16.84 -18.88 -13.44
C ALA A 412 -16.54 -20.22 -14.16
N GLY A 413 -15.85 -21.17 -13.49
CA GLY A 413 -15.42 -22.45 -14.04
C GLY A 413 -14.20 -22.36 -14.97
N LEU A 414 -13.35 -21.34 -14.79
CA LEU A 414 -12.17 -21.07 -15.61
C LEU A 414 -10.89 -21.16 -14.79
N LYS A 415 -9.75 -21.21 -15.48
CA LYS A 415 -8.40 -21.06 -14.89
C LYS A 415 -7.75 -19.77 -15.40
N VAL A 416 -6.69 -19.34 -14.73
CA VAL A 416 -5.82 -18.24 -15.16
C VAL A 416 -4.45 -18.81 -15.52
N ASP A 417 -3.88 -18.37 -16.63
CA ASP A 417 -2.50 -18.72 -17.04
C ASP A 417 -1.49 -17.98 -16.17
N MET A 418 -1.23 -18.56 -14.99
CA MET A 418 -0.29 -18.00 -14.01
C MET A 418 1.15 -18.01 -14.50
N THR A 419 1.54 -18.96 -15.33
CA THR A 419 2.91 -19.06 -15.88
C THR A 419 3.25 -17.82 -16.71
N THR A 420 2.34 -17.44 -17.61
CA THR A 420 2.51 -16.21 -18.41
C THR A 420 2.42 -14.95 -17.54
N PHE A 421 1.52 -14.92 -16.55
CA PHE A 421 1.41 -13.82 -15.61
C PHE A 421 2.73 -13.58 -14.84
N GLU A 422 3.31 -14.64 -14.27
CA GLU A 422 4.58 -14.57 -13.52
C GLU A 422 5.75 -14.14 -14.41
N SER A 423 5.77 -14.58 -15.67
CA SER A 423 6.76 -14.14 -16.64
C SER A 423 6.68 -12.63 -16.93
N GLU A 424 5.49 -12.09 -17.12
CA GLU A 424 5.29 -10.63 -17.31
C GLU A 424 5.67 -9.84 -16.05
N MET A 425 5.35 -10.35 -14.86
CA MET A 425 5.78 -9.78 -13.59
C MET A 425 7.30 -9.75 -13.44
N GLN A 426 7.98 -10.83 -13.84
CA GLN A 426 9.44 -10.89 -13.78
C GLN A 426 10.06 -9.88 -14.76
N GLN A 427 9.54 -9.78 -15.98
CA GLN A 427 10.00 -8.79 -16.95
C GLN A 427 9.82 -7.35 -16.46
N GLN A 428 8.74 -7.05 -15.75
CA GLN A 428 8.53 -5.75 -15.13
C GLN A 428 9.59 -5.46 -14.06
N ARG A 429 9.84 -6.44 -13.17
CA ARG A 429 10.90 -6.34 -12.13
C ARG A 429 12.29 -6.14 -12.74
N ASP A 430 12.58 -6.85 -13.82
CA ASP A 430 13.87 -6.75 -14.49
C ASP A 430 14.03 -5.39 -15.19
N ARG A 431 12.98 -4.87 -15.81
CA ARG A 431 12.97 -3.49 -16.36
C ARG A 431 13.18 -2.44 -15.25
N ALA A 432 12.54 -2.59 -14.11
CA ALA A 432 12.73 -1.72 -12.96
C ALA A 432 14.16 -1.83 -12.37
N ARG A 433 14.76 -3.02 -12.35
CA ARG A 433 16.16 -3.25 -11.96
C ARG A 433 17.14 -2.65 -12.97
N GLN A 434 16.92 -2.85 -14.27
CA GLN A 434 17.77 -2.30 -15.33
C GLN A 434 17.75 -0.77 -15.37
N ALA A 435 16.59 -0.16 -15.10
CA ALA A 435 16.49 1.29 -14.96
C ALA A 435 17.32 1.83 -13.76
N ARG A 436 17.53 1.01 -12.72
CA ARG A 436 18.43 1.30 -11.57
C ARG A 436 19.89 0.92 -11.83
N GLN A 437 20.18 0.03 -12.78
CA GLN A 437 21.50 -0.57 -13.03
C GLN A 437 22.26 0.05 -14.21
N ASN A 438 22.12 1.33 -14.52
CA ASN A 438 23.03 2.00 -15.45
C ASN A 438 24.46 2.17 -14.88
N SER A 439 24.92 1.23 -14.02
CA SER A 439 26.26 1.16 -13.46
C SER A 439 27.01 -0.14 -13.84
N GLN A 440 26.87 -0.59 -15.09
CA GLN A 440 27.54 -1.83 -15.57
C GLN A 440 29.07 -1.74 -15.68
N SER A 441 29.72 -0.61 -15.41
CA SER A 441 31.18 -0.51 -15.36
C SER A 441 31.85 -1.15 -14.14
N MET A 442 31.07 -1.53 -13.10
CA MET A 442 31.60 -2.05 -11.83
C MET A 442 31.90 -3.56 -11.79
N GLN A 443 31.36 -4.38 -12.69
CA GLN A 443 31.54 -5.84 -12.58
C GLN A 443 32.97 -6.31 -12.91
N VAL A 444 33.63 -5.69 -13.87
CA VAL A 444 35.01 -6.03 -14.23
C VAL A 444 36.02 -5.51 -13.19
N GLN A 445 35.72 -4.37 -12.56
CA GLN A 445 36.51 -3.81 -11.47
C GLN A 445 36.42 -4.61 -10.16
N SER A 446 35.37 -5.43 -9.96
CA SER A 446 35.17 -6.14 -8.71
C SER A 446 36.21 -7.22 -8.39
N GLU A 447 36.85 -7.84 -9.37
CA GLU A 447 37.89 -8.85 -9.13
C GLU A 447 39.23 -8.22 -8.70
N VAL A 448 39.62 -7.12 -9.29
CA VAL A 448 40.82 -6.38 -8.85
C VAL A 448 40.61 -5.84 -7.44
N LEU A 449 39.47 -5.24 -7.17
CA LEU A 449 39.15 -4.66 -5.88
C LEU A 449 39.02 -5.68 -4.73
N LYS A 450 38.59 -6.90 -5.02
CA LYS A 450 38.54 -8.01 -4.02
C LYS A 450 39.91 -8.42 -3.51
N ASN A 451 40.97 -8.25 -4.31
CA ASN A 451 42.33 -8.62 -3.94
C ASN A 451 43.04 -7.56 -3.11
N ILE A 452 42.50 -6.33 -3.07
CA ILE A 452 43.07 -5.22 -2.29
C ILE A 452 42.56 -5.36 -0.83
N THR A 453 43.49 -5.55 0.08
CA THR A 453 43.24 -5.72 1.52
C THR A 453 43.83 -4.59 2.38
N SER A 454 44.51 -3.62 1.76
CA SER A 454 45.07 -2.48 2.48
C SER A 454 43.99 -1.63 3.15
N ALA A 455 44.24 -1.17 4.36
CA ALA A 455 43.30 -0.32 5.10
C ALA A 455 43.18 1.07 4.42
N SER A 456 41.98 1.61 4.46
CA SER A 456 41.66 3.00 4.07
C SER A 456 40.75 3.61 5.14
N THR A 457 41.35 4.48 5.97
CA THR A 457 40.65 5.05 7.14
C THR A 457 39.95 6.35 6.76
N PHE A 458 38.70 6.50 7.13
CA PHE A 458 37.95 7.75 6.98
C PHE A 458 38.23 8.66 8.20
N VAL A 459 38.77 9.85 7.95
CA VAL A 459 39.07 10.89 8.95
C VAL A 459 38.17 12.12 8.83
N GLY A 460 37.23 12.10 7.88
CA GLY A 460 36.43 13.25 7.47
C GLY A 460 35.34 13.68 8.45
N TYR A 461 35.15 13.00 9.57
CA TYR A 461 34.32 13.50 10.66
C TYR A 461 34.97 14.72 11.37
N ASP A 462 36.29 14.71 11.50
CA ASP A 462 37.02 15.69 12.27
C ASP A 462 37.73 16.73 11.38
N THR A 463 38.11 16.34 10.17
CA THR A 463 38.89 17.21 9.28
C THR A 463 38.40 17.14 7.84
N ALA A 464 38.48 18.28 7.13
CA ALA A 464 38.19 18.34 5.69
C ALA A 464 39.44 18.19 4.82
N THR A 465 40.63 18.07 5.44
CA THR A 465 41.93 17.96 4.77
C THR A 465 42.76 16.86 5.43
N ALA A 466 43.57 16.14 4.64
CA ALA A 466 44.48 15.15 5.17
C ALA A 466 45.76 15.10 4.32
N GLN A 467 46.93 14.96 4.97
CA GLN A 467 48.18 14.55 4.33
C GLN A 467 48.23 13.01 4.38
N THR A 468 48.23 12.38 3.22
CA THR A 468 48.05 10.95 3.11
C THR A 468 48.89 10.35 1.97
N ALA A 469 48.90 9.02 1.87
CA ALA A 469 49.59 8.34 0.77
C ALA A 469 48.56 7.71 -0.20
N LEU A 470 48.83 7.83 -1.48
CA LEU A 470 48.07 7.18 -2.55
C LEU A 470 48.56 5.73 -2.67
N THR A 471 47.71 4.77 -2.31
CA THR A 471 48.12 3.36 -2.16
C THR A 471 47.85 2.52 -3.41
N HIS A 472 46.79 2.78 -4.13
CA HIS A 472 46.38 2.03 -5.33
C HIS A 472 45.83 2.96 -6.39
N LEU A 473 46.17 2.66 -7.66
CA LEU A 473 45.59 3.27 -8.84
C LEU A 473 44.96 2.20 -9.72
N ILE A 474 43.74 2.43 -10.16
CA ILE A 474 43.00 1.51 -11.05
C ILE A 474 42.58 2.32 -12.29
N TYR A 475 43.06 1.91 -13.45
CA TYR A 475 42.77 2.51 -14.73
C TYR A 475 42.33 1.44 -15.73
N ASN A 476 41.18 1.68 -16.40
CA ASN A 476 40.58 0.71 -17.34
C ASN A 476 40.35 -0.70 -16.75
N GLY A 477 40.14 -0.79 -15.43
CA GLY A 477 39.84 -2.05 -14.73
C GLY A 477 41.06 -2.82 -14.27
N GLU A 478 42.29 -2.30 -14.50
CA GLU A 478 43.55 -2.90 -14.06
C GLU A 478 44.26 -2.01 -13.03
N GLU A 479 44.96 -2.63 -12.09
CA GLU A 479 45.83 -1.91 -11.18
C GLU A 479 47.11 -1.49 -11.92
N VAL A 480 47.41 -0.19 -11.85
CA VAL A 480 48.55 0.43 -12.54
C VAL A 480 49.44 1.20 -11.59
N SER A 481 50.69 1.41 -11.98
CA SER A 481 51.64 2.19 -11.16
C SER A 481 51.54 3.70 -11.39
N GLN A 482 51.04 4.14 -12.55
CA GLN A 482 50.96 5.54 -12.92
C GLN A 482 49.82 5.83 -13.90
N VAL A 483 49.30 7.09 -13.89
CA VAL A 483 48.26 7.58 -14.78
C VAL A 483 48.55 9.02 -15.22
N GLU A 484 48.35 9.37 -16.48
CA GLU A 484 48.63 10.68 -17.07
C GLU A 484 47.46 11.67 -16.94
N ALA A 485 47.74 12.94 -17.17
CA ALA A 485 46.73 14.00 -17.20
C ALA A 485 45.65 13.77 -18.27
N GLY A 486 44.40 14.12 -17.95
CA GLY A 486 43.23 13.95 -18.80
C GLY A 486 42.46 12.64 -18.59
N GLU A 487 43.05 11.68 -17.90
CA GLU A 487 42.45 10.36 -17.68
C GLU A 487 41.57 10.29 -16.43
N THR A 488 40.55 9.46 -16.51
CA THR A 488 39.72 9.14 -15.35
C THR A 488 40.30 7.94 -14.61
N VAL A 489 40.55 8.09 -13.32
CA VAL A 489 41.22 7.08 -12.50
C VAL A 489 40.38 6.77 -11.23
N TYR A 490 40.46 5.51 -10.81
CA TYR A 490 40.01 5.11 -9.47
C TYR A 490 41.28 4.92 -8.61
N PHE A 491 41.19 5.37 -7.34
CA PHE A 491 42.34 5.28 -6.44
C PHE A 491 41.93 5.15 -4.99
N MET A 492 42.89 4.72 -4.17
CA MET A 492 42.71 4.60 -2.73
C MET A 492 43.76 5.41 -1.98
N LEU A 493 43.34 5.91 -0.81
CA LEU A 493 44.21 6.65 0.11
C LEU A 493 44.31 5.89 1.43
N THR A 494 45.46 5.97 2.11
CA THR A 494 45.65 5.39 3.46
C THR A 494 44.65 6.01 4.44
N GLU A 495 44.60 7.36 4.45
CA GLU A 495 43.61 8.13 5.18
C GLU A 495 42.87 9.04 4.21
N THR A 496 41.57 9.17 4.37
CA THR A 496 40.78 10.02 3.48
C THR A 496 39.81 10.90 4.27
N PRO A 497 39.78 12.22 3.93
CA PRO A 497 38.75 13.12 4.47
C PRO A 497 37.42 13.01 3.70
N PHE A 498 37.37 12.30 2.55
CA PHE A 498 36.20 12.21 1.68
C PHE A 498 35.20 11.18 2.20
N TYR A 499 33.97 11.58 2.41
CA TYR A 499 32.87 10.68 2.71
C TYR A 499 32.48 9.86 1.49
N ALA A 500 32.43 8.55 1.64
CA ALA A 500 31.90 7.65 0.61
C ALA A 500 30.37 7.61 0.64
N VAL A 501 29.73 7.57 -0.55
CA VAL A 501 28.27 7.48 -0.64
C VAL A 501 27.71 6.38 0.25
N SER A 502 26.83 6.73 1.17
CA SER A 502 26.22 5.81 2.12
C SER A 502 24.99 6.42 2.80
N GLY A 503 24.00 5.59 3.20
CA GLY A 503 22.86 6.04 3.99
C GLY A 503 22.04 7.17 3.34
N GLY A 504 22.04 7.24 1.99
CA GLY A 504 21.33 8.29 1.24
C GLY A 504 22.11 9.61 1.10
N GLN A 505 23.25 9.79 1.79
CA GLN A 505 24.14 10.93 1.58
C GLN A 505 25.04 10.69 0.39
N VAL A 506 25.17 11.67 -0.52
CA VAL A 506 26.12 11.66 -1.64
C VAL A 506 27.55 11.73 -1.14
N ALA A 507 28.48 11.29 -2.00
CA ALA A 507 29.91 11.39 -1.72
C ALA A 507 30.38 12.86 -1.74
N ASP A 508 31.46 13.14 -1.01
CA ASP A 508 32.16 14.39 -1.13
C ASP A 508 32.89 14.52 -2.46
N THR A 509 33.05 15.77 -2.90
CA THR A 509 33.91 16.17 -4.02
C THR A 509 35.08 16.98 -3.50
N GLY A 510 36.09 17.17 -4.33
CA GLY A 510 37.25 17.97 -3.97
C GLY A 510 38.52 17.67 -4.81
N ILE A 511 39.68 17.83 -4.25
CA ILE A 511 40.91 17.61 -4.94
C ILE A 511 41.91 16.77 -4.13
N VAL A 512 42.75 16.02 -4.85
CA VAL A 512 43.91 15.32 -4.29
C VAL A 512 45.11 15.77 -5.11
N TYR A 513 46.12 16.36 -4.44
CA TYR A 513 47.20 17.02 -5.13
C TYR A 513 48.55 16.95 -4.41
N ASN A 514 49.60 17.20 -5.13
CA ASN A 514 50.93 17.56 -4.64
C ASN A 514 51.58 18.48 -5.68
N ASP A 515 52.88 18.75 -5.54
CA ASP A 515 53.61 19.66 -6.44
C ASP A 515 53.65 19.17 -7.92
N ASN A 516 53.39 17.87 -8.16
CA ASN A 516 53.60 17.24 -9.48
C ASN A 516 52.26 16.92 -10.19
N PHE A 517 51.14 16.81 -9.48
CA PHE A 517 49.87 16.47 -10.08
C PHE A 517 48.65 16.91 -9.22
N GLU A 518 47.50 16.97 -9.88
CA GLU A 518 46.21 17.19 -9.24
C GLU A 518 45.14 16.25 -9.81
N ILE A 519 44.30 15.67 -8.94
CA ILE A 519 43.15 14.86 -9.30
C ILE A 519 41.90 15.58 -8.79
N ALA A 520 40.94 15.90 -9.67
CA ALA A 520 39.63 16.36 -9.26
C ALA A 520 38.76 15.14 -8.91
N VAL A 521 38.36 15.02 -7.63
CA VAL A 521 37.54 13.91 -7.12
C VAL A 521 36.07 14.21 -7.36
N SER A 522 35.41 13.32 -8.08
CA SER A 522 33.97 13.46 -8.42
C SER A 522 33.04 12.46 -7.69
N GLU A 523 33.56 11.35 -7.20
CA GLU A 523 32.81 10.28 -6.59
C GLU A 523 33.68 9.50 -5.60
N VAL A 524 33.10 9.05 -4.49
CA VAL A 524 33.74 8.13 -3.54
C VAL A 524 32.72 7.06 -3.15
N THR A 525 33.13 5.79 -3.27
CA THR A 525 32.29 4.64 -2.95
C THR A 525 33.03 3.68 -2.02
N LYS A 526 32.32 2.69 -1.44
CA LYS A 526 32.96 1.61 -0.70
C LYS A 526 33.34 0.48 -1.64
N ALA A 527 34.60 0.06 -1.61
CA ALA A 527 35.09 -1.15 -2.26
C ALA A 527 34.58 -2.41 -1.51
N PRO A 528 34.62 -3.61 -2.15
CA PRO A 528 34.10 -4.84 -1.53
C PRO A 528 34.69 -5.18 -0.15
N ASN A 529 35.92 -4.79 0.14
CA ASN A 529 36.59 -5.01 1.42
C ASN A 529 36.49 -3.78 2.36
N GLY A 530 35.56 -2.82 2.08
CA GLY A 530 35.28 -1.68 2.93
C GLY A 530 36.18 -0.45 2.74
N GLN A 531 37.16 -0.51 1.84
CA GLN A 531 38.02 0.65 1.55
C GLN A 531 37.23 1.78 0.88
N ASN A 532 37.73 3.00 1.01
CA ASN A 532 37.22 4.16 0.31
C ASN A 532 37.82 4.23 -1.08
N LEU A 533 37.05 3.98 -2.12
CA LEU A 533 37.42 4.03 -3.52
C LEU A 533 37.02 5.37 -4.12
N HIS A 534 38.02 6.20 -4.42
CA HIS A 534 37.84 7.51 -5.04
C HIS A 534 37.89 7.38 -6.56
N LYS A 535 37.02 8.15 -7.24
CA LYS A 535 37.04 8.34 -8.69
C LYS A 535 37.28 9.79 -8.98
N GLY A 536 38.21 10.07 -9.90
CA GLY A 536 38.55 11.43 -10.28
C GLY A 536 39.19 11.53 -11.64
N VAL A 537 39.38 12.76 -12.11
CA VAL A 537 40.06 13.08 -13.36
C VAL A 537 41.37 13.75 -13.04
N VAL A 538 42.46 13.25 -13.59
CA VAL A 538 43.80 13.87 -13.47
C VAL A 538 43.79 15.17 -14.23
N GLN A 539 43.88 16.30 -13.54
CA GLN A 539 43.82 17.65 -14.12
C GLN A 539 45.13 18.03 -14.79
N PHE A 540 46.25 17.73 -14.15
CA PHE A 540 47.56 17.92 -14.69
C PHE A 540 48.56 16.94 -14.08
N GLY A 541 49.72 16.78 -14.75
CA GLY A 541 50.83 15.97 -14.28
C GLY A 541 50.62 14.45 -14.46
N GLN A 542 51.46 13.68 -13.76
CA GLN A 542 51.42 12.23 -13.75
C GLN A 542 51.24 11.73 -12.31
N VAL A 543 50.20 10.96 -12.10
CA VAL A 543 49.88 10.37 -10.78
C VAL A 543 50.66 9.07 -10.61
N ASN A 544 51.32 8.87 -9.49
CA ASN A 544 52.12 7.66 -9.20
C ASN A 544 51.68 7.04 -7.88
N VAL A 545 51.59 5.71 -7.82
CA VAL A 545 51.38 4.95 -6.59
C VAL A 545 52.48 5.23 -5.57
N GLY A 546 52.15 5.35 -4.31
CA GLY A 546 53.08 5.65 -3.21
C GLY A 546 53.35 7.14 -3.02
N ALA A 547 52.79 8.03 -3.85
CA ALA A 547 52.95 9.46 -3.69
C ALA A 547 52.31 9.97 -2.40
N THR A 548 53.01 10.84 -1.69
CA THR A 548 52.39 11.63 -0.61
C THR A 548 51.59 12.77 -1.22
N VAL A 549 50.35 12.93 -0.77
CA VAL A 549 49.37 13.87 -1.33
C VAL A 549 48.65 14.63 -0.22
N SER A 550 48.16 15.80 -0.58
CA SER A 550 47.13 16.52 0.15
C SER A 550 45.78 16.16 -0.41
N ALA A 551 44.88 15.68 0.41
CA ALA A 551 43.48 15.40 0.09
C ALA A 551 42.64 16.51 0.70
N GLU A 552 41.87 17.24 -0.11
CA GLU A 552 41.06 18.40 0.32
C GLU A 552 39.62 18.30 -0.22
N VAL A 553 38.68 18.28 0.69
CA VAL A 553 37.23 18.22 0.38
C VAL A 553 36.71 19.61 0.01
N ASN A 554 35.78 19.67 -0.96
CA ASN A 554 35.01 20.88 -1.23
C ASN A 554 34.18 21.26 0.01
N GLN A 555 34.67 22.19 0.80
CA GLN A 555 34.03 22.55 2.07
C GLN A 555 32.67 23.24 1.90
N ASN A 556 32.42 23.88 0.76
CA ASN A 556 31.13 24.54 0.52
C ASN A 556 30.04 23.48 0.34
N ASP A 557 30.28 22.53 -0.57
CA ASP A 557 29.34 21.43 -0.81
C ASP A 557 29.12 20.59 0.46
N ARG A 558 30.20 20.28 1.18
CA ARG A 558 30.14 19.53 2.44
C ARG A 558 29.29 20.25 3.48
N ARG A 559 29.44 21.56 3.67
CA ARG A 559 28.62 22.32 4.61
C ARG A 559 27.15 22.28 4.26
N ASP A 560 26.83 22.39 2.97
CA ASP A 560 25.44 22.35 2.53
C ASP A 560 24.86 20.92 2.63
N ILE A 561 25.65 19.86 2.36
CA ILE A 561 25.29 18.46 2.62
C ILE A 561 25.01 18.24 4.12
N GLN A 562 25.88 18.75 5.04
CA GLN A 562 25.68 18.65 6.48
C GLN A 562 24.37 19.27 6.95
N LYS A 563 24.01 20.44 6.39
CA LYS A 563 22.73 21.11 6.67
C LYS A 563 21.55 20.27 6.23
N ASN A 564 21.60 19.79 4.98
CA ASN A 564 20.55 18.97 4.40
C ASN A 564 20.39 17.64 5.14
N HIS A 565 21.50 17.01 5.55
CA HIS A 565 21.45 15.75 6.29
C HIS A 565 20.85 15.93 7.69
N SER A 566 21.30 16.94 8.42
CA SER A 566 20.74 17.23 9.75
C SER A 566 19.29 17.65 9.68
N ALA A 567 18.90 18.43 8.67
CA ALA A 567 17.51 18.77 8.41
C ALA A 567 16.64 17.54 8.08
N THR A 568 17.21 16.51 7.45
CA THR A 568 16.50 15.25 7.17
C THR A 568 16.08 14.54 8.46
N HIS A 569 16.94 14.52 9.48
CA HIS A 569 16.62 13.96 10.79
C HIS A 569 15.51 14.77 11.49
N LEU A 570 15.60 16.09 11.46
CA LEU A 570 14.56 16.96 12.02
C LEU A 570 13.23 16.77 11.27
N LEU A 571 13.28 16.65 9.94
CA LEU A 571 12.10 16.38 9.10
C LEU A 571 11.45 15.03 9.45
N HIS A 572 12.24 13.97 9.63
CA HIS A 572 11.73 12.67 10.02
C HIS A 572 11.00 12.72 11.37
N ALA A 573 11.62 13.34 12.36
CA ALA A 573 11.00 13.53 13.67
C ALA A 573 9.73 14.39 13.62
N ALA A 574 9.73 15.47 12.83
CA ALA A 574 8.57 16.35 12.64
C ALA A 574 7.42 15.61 11.95
N LEU A 575 7.70 14.83 10.91
CA LEU A 575 6.71 14.01 10.23
C LEU A 575 6.06 12.98 11.19
N LYS A 576 6.86 12.33 12.04
CA LYS A 576 6.32 11.44 13.08
C LYS A 576 5.45 12.18 14.07
N SER A 577 5.85 13.36 14.50
CA SER A 577 5.08 14.17 15.44
C SER A 577 3.73 14.61 14.86
N VAL A 578 3.67 14.96 13.57
CA VAL A 578 2.45 15.50 12.94
C VAL A 578 1.56 14.38 12.39
N LEU A 579 2.14 13.37 11.74
CA LEU A 579 1.38 12.33 11.04
C LEU A 579 1.20 11.05 11.88
N GLY A 580 2.10 10.79 12.83
CA GLY A 580 2.08 9.63 13.72
C GLY A 580 3.26 8.66 13.55
N ASP A 581 3.35 7.70 14.47
CA ASP A 581 4.48 6.75 14.60
C ASP A 581 4.69 5.80 13.42
N HIS A 582 3.69 5.66 12.53
CA HIS A 582 3.77 4.85 11.32
C HIS A 582 4.73 5.43 10.27
N VAL A 583 5.12 6.68 10.41
CA VAL A 583 6.09 7.33 9.52
C VAL A 583 7.47 6.70 9.74
N ASN A 584 7.94 5.98 8.72
CA ASN A 584 9.29 5.42 8.69
C ASN A 584 9.96 5.80 7.37
N GLN A 585 11.27 5.93 7.42
CA GLN A 585 12.05 6.18 6.20
C GLN A 585 11.92 5.01 5.23
N ALA A 586 11.51 5.30 4.00
CA ALA A 586 11.49 4.36 2.88
C ALA A 586 12.65 4.62 1.91
N GLY A 587 13.23 5.81 1.94
CA GLY A 587 14.39 6.19 1.17
C GLY A 587 14.84 7.61 1.52
N SER A 588 16.10 7.93 1.24
CA SER A 588 16.68 9.25 1.44
C SER A 588 17.68 9.58 0.34
N LEU A 589 17.78 10.86 -0.01
CA LEU A 589 18.84 11.40 -0.84
C LEU A 589 19.22 12.77 -0.27
N VAL A 590 20.49 12.94 0.06
CA VAL A 590 21.02 14.19 0.64
C VAL A 590 22.14 14.68 -0.28
N GLU A 591 21.88 15.79 -0.97
CA GLU A 591 22.77 16.48 -1.89
C GLU A 591 23.14 17.86 -1.33
N ALA A 592 24.04 18.59 -1.97
CA ALA A 592 24.41 19.93 -1.53
C ALA A 592 23.29 20.95 -1.77
N ASP A 593 22.53 20.82 -2.84
CA ASP A 593 21.48 21.75 -3.25
C ASP A 593 20.10 21.44 -2.65
N ARG A 594 19.84 20.19 -2.26
CA ARG A 594 18.55 19.74 -1.74
C ARG A 594 18.64 18.48 -0.90
N LEU A 595 17.55 18.18 -0.21
CA LEU A 595 17.30 16.87 0.35
C LEU A 595 16.00 16.28 -0.20
N ARG A 596 15.93 14.95 -0.26
CA ARG A 596 14.74 14.17 -0.59
C ARG A 596 14.54 13.12 0.47
N PHE A 597 13.32 13.05 0.99
CA PHE A 597 12.94 12.08 2.00
C PHE A 597 11.69 11.32 1.58
N ASP A 598 11.81 10.02 1.40
CA ASP A 598 10.72 9.10 1.10
C ASP A 598 10.28 8.41 2.38
N PHE A 599 8.99 8.44 2.69
CA PHE A 599 8.47 7.92 3.95
C PHE A 599 7.14 7.18 3.77
N SER A 600 6.87 6.25 4.70
CA SER A 600 5.61 5.51 4.72
C SER A 600 4.45 6.41 5.18
N HIS A 601 3.47 6.60 4.29
CA HIS A 601 2.21 7.26 4.61
C HIS A 601 1.14 6.90 3.57
N PHE A 602 -0.11 6.76 4.02
CA PHE A 602 -1.21 6.20 3.24
C PHE A 602 -1.84 7.16 2.22
N GLY A 603 -1.72 8.48 2.42
CA GLY A 603 -2.36 9.51 1.58
C GLY A 603 -1.49 10.74 1.34
N PRO A 604 -1.92 11.68 0.47
CA PRO A 604 -1.29 12.99 0.36
C PRO A 604 -1.37 13.75 1.68
N MET A 605 -0.32 14.48 2.00
CA MET A 605 -0.37 15.44 3.10
C MET A 605 -1.26 16.62 2.74
N THR A 606 -1.99 17.13 3.71
CA THR A 606 -2.71 18.40 3.56
C THR A 606 -1.73 19.58 3.64
N ASN A 607 -2.11 20.73 3.10
CA ASN A 607 -1.31 21.95 3.21
C ASN A 607 -1.03 22.30 4.67
N ASP A 608 -2.01 22.14 5.55
CA ASP A 608 -1.85 22.42 6.98
C ASP A 608 -0.82 21.48 7.64
N GLU A 609 -0.80 20.19 7.27
CA GLU A 609 0.20 19.24 7.77
C GLU A 609 1.61 19.59 7.25
N ILE A 610 1.73 19.97 5.97
CA ILE A 610 3.00 20.42 5.38
C ILE A 610 3.51 21.65 6.11
N ASP A 611 2.65 22.63 6.33
CA ASP A 611 2.99 23.88 7.02
C ASP A 611 3.37 23.62 8.48
N GLN A 612 2.71 22.69 9.16
CA GLN A 612 3.05 22.30 10.53
C GLN A 612 4.43 21.62 10.60
N VAL A 613 4.70 20.69 9.69
CA VAL A 613 6.01 20.01 9.62
C VAL A 613 7.12 21.01 9.34
N GLU A 614 6.95 21.88 8.33
CA GLU A 614 7.93 22.89 7.98
C GLU A 614 8.20 23.85 9.15
N ARG A 615 7.15 24.32 9.81
CA ARG A 615 7.27 25.19 10.98
C ARG A 615 8.01 24.51 12.12
N LEU A 616 7.65 23.27 12.43
CA LEU A 616 8.25 22.50 13.51
C LEU A 616 9.75 22.27 13.28
N VAL A 617 10.16 21.94 12.04
CA VAL A 617 11.57 21.79 11.69
C VAL A 617 12.32 23.12 11.89
N ASN A 618 11.76 24.24 11.43
CA ASN A 618 12.40 25.55 11.60
C ASN A 618 12.47 25.97 13.07
N GLU A 619 11.48 25.67 13.89
CA GLU A 619 11.51 25.91 15.33
C GLU A 619 12.67 25.18 16.02
N GLU A 620 12.90 23.91 15.64
CA GLU A 620 14.03 23.12 16.19
C GLU A 620 15.39 23.65 15.68
N ILE A 621 15.45 24.13 14.44
CA ILE A 621 16.63 24.81 13.92
C ILE A 621 16.95 26.08 14.76
N TRP A 622 15.94 26.91 15.02
CA TRP A 622 16.12 28.18 15.75
C TRP A 622 16.42 28.02 17.24
N LYS A 623 16.11 26.83 17.82
CA LYS A 623 16.52 26.55 19.21
C LYS A 623 18.03 26.44 19.37
N GLY A 624 18.78 26.19 18.30
CA GLY A 624 20.24 26.07 18.35
C GLY A 624 20.70 24.87 19.18
N ILE A 625 20.13 23.69 18.93
CA ILE A 625 20.44 22.47 19.68
C ILE A 625 21.83 21.96 19.27
N ASP A 626 22.68 21.65 20.24
CA ASP A 626 23.96 21.00 19.98
C ASP A 626 23.76 19.58 19.51
N VAL A 627 24.42 19.21 18.39
CA VAL A 627 24.35 17.89 17.81
C VAL A 627 25.43 17.00 18.42
N ASN A 628 25.03 16.16 19.36
CA ASN A 628 25.93 15.23 20.04
C ASN A 628 26.04 13.91 19.26
N ILE A 629 27.27 13.52 18.93
CA ILE A 629 27.54 12.33 18.17
C ILE A 629 28.42 11.41 18.98
N GLN A 630 27.96 10.17 19.19
CA GLN A 630 28.67 9.18 20.02
C GLN A 630 28.61 7.80 19.36
N GLU A 631 29.67 7.02 19.56
CA GLU A 631 29.67 5.59 19.25
C GLU A 631 29.37 4.79 20.51
N MET A 632 28.47 3.83 20.43
CA MET A 632 28.07 2.97 21.54
C MET A 632 27.57 1.63 21.05
N ASP A 633 27.37 0.66 21.95
CA ASP A 633 26.74 -0.58 21.59
C ASP A 633 25.25 -0.39 21.24
N ILE A 634 24.71 -1.25 20.39
CA ILE A 634 23.34 -1.13 19.86
C ILE A 634 22.28 -1.21 20.97
N ALA A 635 22.53 -1.96 22.06
CA ALA A 635 21.59 -2.08 23.17
C ALA A 635 21.45 -0.75 23.91
N SER A 636 22.58 -0.11 24.26
CA SER A 636 22.62 1.22 24.87
C SER A 636 21.97 2.29 23.98
N ALA A 637 22.17 2.22 22.66
CA ALA A 637 21.53 3.12 21.72
C ALA A 637 20.01 2.97 21.72
N LYS A 638 19.51 1.75 21.75
CA LYS A 638 18.06 1.46 21.85
C LYS A 638 17.48 1.92 23.19
N GLU A 639 18.17 1.74 24.30
CA GLU A 639 17.76 2.25 25.62
C GLU A 639 17.68 3.79 25.66
N MET A 640 18.54 4.49 24.93
CA MET A 640 18.50 5.93 24.75
C MET A 640 17.30 6.39 23.89
N GLY A 641 16.59 5.48 23.24
CA GLY A 641 15.49 5.78 22.32
C GLY A 641 15.93 6.11 20.90
N ALA A 642 17.14 5.70 20.51
CA ALA A 642 17.63 5.94 19.16
C ALA A 642 16.81 5.14 18.13
N MET A 643 16.33 5.85 17.10
CA MET A 643 15.64 5.24 15.97
C MET A 643 16.64 4.52 15.06
N ALA A 644 16.37 3.24 14.81
CA ALA A 644 17.09 2.45 13.82
C ALA A 644 16.26 2.38 12.53
N LEU A 645 16.91 2.49 11.38
CA LEU A 645 16.21 2.34 10.09
C LEU A 645 15.85 0.89 9.83
N PHE A 646 14.64 0.64 9.38
CA PHE A 646 14.16 -0.70 9.04
C PHE A 646 14.96 -1.27 7.86
N GLY A 647 15.49 -2.50 8.04
CA GLY A 647 16.19 -3.25 6.97
C GLY A 647 17.68 -2.98 6.86
N GLU A 648 18.27 -2.11 7.66
CA GLU A 648 19.73 -1.97 7.75
C GLU A 648 20.34 -2.95 8.77
N LYS A 649 21.43 -3.60 8.39
CA LYS A 649 22.21 -4.45 9.30
C LYS A 649 23.24 -3.60 10.01
N TYR A 650 23.01 -3.36 11.27
CA TYR A 650 23.95 -2.65 12.14
C TYR A 650 24.97 -3.61 12.74
N GLY A 651 26.21 -3.13 12.93
CA GLY A 651 27.22 -3.85 13.70
C GLY A 651 26.95 -3.75 15.21
N ASP A 652 27.79 -4.40 16.00
CA ASP A 652 27.73 -4.35 17.48
C ASP A 652 27.91 -2.93 18.04
N VAL A 653 28.67 -2.09 17.33
CA VAL A 653 28.90 -0.69 17.65
C VAL A 653 28.23 0.18 16.60
N VAL A 654 27.42 1.15 17.04
CA VAL A 654 26.65 2.06 16.20
C VAL A 654 26.96 3.51 16.53
N ARG A 655 26.89 4.39 15.53
CA ARG A 655 27.04 5.83 15.69
C ARG A 655 25.66 6.46 15.87
N VAL A 656 25.45 7.12 17.00
CA VAL A 656 24.21 7.80 17.38
C VAL A 656 24.37 9.30 17.16
N VAL A 657 23.48 9.88 16.37
CA VAL A 657 23.32 11.33 16.18
C VAL A 657 22.17 11.79 17.04
N ASN A 658 22.49 12.59 18.06
CA ASN A 658 21.55 13.01 19.09
C ASN A 658 21.31 14.51 19.03
N MET A 659 20.09 14.89 18.68
CA MET A 659 19.52 16.24 18.72
C MET A 659 18.34 16.29 19.73
N ALA A 660 18.57 15.72 20.92
CA ALA A 660 17.53 15.57 21.91
C ALA A 660 16.96 16.90 22.39
N PRO A 661 15.66 16.95 22.78
CA PRO A 661 14.77 15.79 22.88
C PRO A 661 14.05 15.44 21.56
N PHE A 662 14.34 16.11 20.46
CA PHE A 662 13.52 16.05 19.25
C PHE A 662 13.86 14.87 18.31
N SER A 663 15.15 14.63 18.04
CA SER A 663 15.59 13.52 17.19
C SER A 663 16.80 12.82 17.78
N ILE A 664 16.77 11.48 17.83
CA ILE A 664 17.91 10.61 18.16
C ILE A 664 17.89 9.46 17.15
N GLU A 665 18.91 9.35 16.30
CA GLU A 665 18.93 8.37 15.20
C GLU A 665 20.28 7.70 15.04
N LEU A 666 20.28 6.44 14.58
CA LEU A 666 21.49 5.74 14.15
C LEU A 666 21.89 6.25 12.78
N CYS A 667 23.03 6.92 12.66
CA CYS A 667 23.46 7.50 11.39
C CYS A 667 24.99 7.62 11.27
N GLY A 668 25.52 7.09 10.16
CA GLY A 668 26.94 7.20 9.78
C GLY A 668 27.29 8.45 8.96
N GLY A 669 26.32 9.32 8.68
CA GLY A 669 26.51 10.51 7.83
C GLY A 669 27.21 11.69 8.54
N ILE A 670 27.41 12.76 7.78
CA ILE A 670 28.06 13.98 8.27
C ILE A 670 26.99 15.01 8.63
N HIS A 671 27.10 15.62 9.81
CA HIS A 671 26.10 16.53 10.37
C HIS A 671 26.70 17.87 10.76
N VAL A 672 25.84 18.88 10.92
CA VAL A 672 26.20 20.16 11.57
C VAL A 672 26.51 19.91 13.05
N ARG A 673 27.24 20.83 13.66
CA ARG A 673 27.54 20.75 15.11
C ARG A 673 26.43 21.34 15.97
N ASN A 674 25.64 22.26 15.39
CA ASN A 674 24.51 22.90 16.04
C ASN A 674 23.40 23.11 15.03
N THR A 675 22.14 22.86 15.39
CA THR A 675 20.99 22.95 14.46
C THR A 675 20.82 24.31 13.82
N SER A 676 21.25 25.38 14.47
CA SER A 676 21.22 26.76 13.93
C SER A 676 22.06 26.95 12.67
N GLU A 677 23.08 26.09 12.44
CA GLU A 677 23.91 26.12 11.23
C GLU A 677 23.12 25.76 9.96
N ILE A 678 21.98 25.05 10.08
CA ILE A 678 21.08 24.70 8.98
C ILE A 678 20.50 25.99 8.36
N GLY A 679 20.20 26.97 9.21
CA GLY A 679 19.67 28.28 8.83
C GLY A 679 18.15 28.24 8.57
N LEU A 680 17.73 28.13 7.35
CA LEU A 680 16.31 28.05 6.95
C LEU A 680 16.02 26.70 6.32
N PHE A 681 14.85 26.13 6.62
CA PHE A 681 14.33 24.92 5.98
C PHE A 681 13.04 25.24 5.21
N LYS A 682 12.93 24.78 3.96
CA LYS A 682 11.74 24.98 3.11
C LYS A 682 11.35 23.73 2.36
N ILE A 683 10.13 23.26 2.54
CA ILE A 683 9.54 22.18 1.73
C ILE A 683 9.13 22.75 0.36
N VAL A 684 9.60 22.14 -0.74
CA VAL A 684 9.28 22.58 -2.10
C VAL A 684 8.23 21.70 -2.76
N SER A 685 8.19 20.42 -2.43
CA SER A 685 7.20 19.49 -2.99
C SER A 685 6.86 18.35 -2.03
N GLU A 686 5.62 17.88 -2.14
CA GLU A 686 5.14 16.63 -1.56
C GLU A 686 4.43 15.85 -2.64
N SER A 687 4.78 14.56 -2.84
CA SER A 687 4.22 13.73 -3.90
C SER A 687 4.22 12.24 -3.54
N GLY A 688 3.44 11.44 -4.28
CA GLY A 688 3.47 9.98 -4.15
C GLY A 688 4.53 9.36 -5.06
N THR A 689 5.30 8.39 -4.54
CA THR A 689 6.27 7.61 -5.34
C THR A 689 5.82 6.19 -5.58
N GLY A 690 4.86 5.72 -4.80
CA GLY A 690 4.30 4.38 -4.85
C GLY A 690 3.17 4.24 -3.85
N ALA A 691 2.54 3.09 -3.82
CA ALA A 691 1.47 2.85 -2.85
C ALA A 691 2.03 2.83 -1.43
N GLY A 692 1.48 3.71 -0.59
CA GLY A 692 1.89 3.82 0.80
C GLY A 692 3.23 4.52 1.03
N VAL A 693 3.84 5.15 -0.01
CA VAL A 693 5.09 5.91 0.12
C VAL A 693 4.91 7.31 -0.43
N ARG A 694 5.22 8.29 0.40
CA ARG A 694 5.23 9.71 0.07
C ARG A 694 6.65 10.23 0.00
N ARG A 695 6.86 11.26 -0.79
CA ARG A 695 8.14 11.94 -1.00
C ARG A 695 8.03 13.40 -0.66
N ILE A 696 8.94 13.89 0.15
CA ILE A 696 9.19 15.31 0.37
C ILE A 696 10.53 15.67 -0.26
N GLU A 697 10.56 16.78 -1.00
CA GLU A 697 11.77 17.48 -1.38
C GLU A 697 11.84 18.80 -0.64
N ALA A 698 12.99 19.10 -0.08
CA ALA A 698 13.19 20.31 0.71
C ALA A 698 14.59 20.90 0.50
N LEU A 699 14.71 22.17 0.85
CA LEU A 699 15.92 22.99 0.73
C LEU A 699 16.32 23.53 2.09
N THR A 700 17.62 23.76 2.28
CA THR A 700 18.15 24.40 3.49
C THR A 700 19.00 25.64 3.18
N GLY A 701 19.18 26.48 4.18
CA GLY A 701 20.13 27.61 4.18
C GLY A 701 20.02 28.47 2.92
N LYS A 702 21.11 28.60 2.18
CA LYS A 702 21.19 29.46 0.98
C LYS A 702 20.21 29.03 -0.10
N ALA A 703 20.05 27.72 -0.35
CA ALA A 703 19.15 27.23 -1.39
C ALA A 703 17.69 27.58 -1.06
N ALA A 704 17.28 27.42 0.19
CA ALA A 704 15.96 27.83 0.66
C ALA A 704 15.72 29.35 0.52
N PHE A 705 16.73 30.16 0.85
CA PHE A 705 16.66 31.61 0.70
C PHE A 705 16.48 32.02 -0.77
N LEU A 706 17.30 31.50 -1.68
CA LEU A 706 17.23 31.80 -3.11
C LEU A 706 15.89 31.35 -3.71
N TYR A 707 15.33 30.25 -3.26
CA TYR A 707 14.00 29.81 -3.66
C TYR A 707 12.89 30.80 -3.26
N LEU A 708 12.98 31.36 -2.05
CA LEU A 708 12.04 32.38 -1.60
C LEU A 708 12.23 33.71 -2.35
N GLU A 709 13.46 34.09 -2.66
CA GLU A 709 13.74 35.25 -3.53
C GLU A 709 13.11 35.10 -4.92
N ASP A 710 13.25 33.94 -5.56
CA ASP A 710 12.64 33.64 -6.85
C ASP A 710 11.09 33.73 -6.81
N ILE A 711 10.48 33.20 -5.75
CA ILE A 711 9.05 33.36 -5.51
C ILE A 711 8.67 34.84 -5.37
N GLN A 712 9.42 35.59 -4.59
CA GLN A 712 9.19 37.01 -4.39
C GLN A 712 9.32 37.81 -5.71
N GLU A 713 10.30 37.50 -6.54
CA GLU A 713 10.50 38.13 -7.84
C GLU A 713 9.33 37.80 -8.79
N LYS A 714 8.91 36.53 -8.85
CA LYS A 714 7.72 36.13 -9.62
C LYS A 714 6.47 36.83 -9.14
N PHE A 715 6.28 36.97 -7.84
CA PHE A 715 5.16 37.69 -7.26
C PHE A 715 5.20 39.18 -7.59
N ASN A 716 6.35 39.82 -7.52
CA ASN A 716 6.55 41.21 -7.93
C ASN A 716 6.26 41.41 -9.42
N THR A 717 6.63 40.45 -10.27
CA THR A 717 6.32 40.45 -11.69
C THR A 717 4.79 40.38 -11.90
N MET A 718 4.08 39.49 -11.20
CA MET A 718 2.61 39.44 -11.25
C MET A 718 1.99 40.73 -10.81
N LYS A 719 2.47 41.38 -9.73
CA LYS A 719 2.00 42.70 -9.29
C LYS A 719 2.13 43.75 -10.39
N SER A 720 3.30 43.74 -11.04
CA SER A 720 3.58 44.68 -12.13
C SER A 720 2.61 44.45 -13.32
N GLN A 721 2.38 43.25 -13.73
CA GLN A 721 1.46 42.90 -14.81
C GLN A 721 0.01 43.26 -14.48
N LEU A 722 -0.41 43.02 -13.24
CA LEU A 722 -1.74 43.42 -12.74
C LEU A 722 -1.86 44.89 -12.46
N LYS A 723 -0.76 45.64 -12.51
CA LYS A 723 -0.71 47.10 -12.24
C LYS A 723 -1.22 47.48 -10.85
N VAL A 724 -0.96 46.61 -9.85
CA VAL A 724 -1.31 46.86 -8.44
C VAL A 724 -0.07 47.30 -7.64
N LYS A 725 -0.30 48.07 -6.57
CA LYS A 725 0.81 48.64 -5.76
C LYS A 725 1.09 47.86 -4.46
N SER A 726 0.08 47.20 -3.91
CA SER A 726 0.22 46.41 -2.67
C SER A 726 -0.10 44.93 -2.94
N ASP A 727 0.44 44.06 -2.06
CA ASP A 727 0.27 42.60 -2.16
C ASP A 727 -1.19 42.20 -2.00
N ASP A 728 -1.91 42.85 -1.09
CA ASP A 728 -3.35 42.60 -0.84
C ASP A 728 -4.22 42.82 -2.05
N GLN A 729 -3.83 43.74 -2.95
CA GLN A 729 -4.59 44.04 -4.17
C GLN A 729 -4.46 43.00 -5.28
N VAL A 730 -3.50 42.06 -5.17
CA VAL A 730 -3.26 41.06 -6.22
C VAL A 730 -4.45 40.11 -6.36
N VAL A 731 -4.94 39.59 -5.26
CA VAL A 731 -6.08 38.66 -5.23
C VAL A 731 -7.35 39.33 -5.70
N ASP A 732 -7.60 40.55 -5.20
CA ASP A 732 -8.77 41.33 -5.57
C ASP A 732 -8.78 41.65 -7.07
N LYS A 733 -7.61 42.02 -7.63
CA LYS A 733 -7.49 42.30 -9.06
C LYS A 733 -7.64 41.07 -9.94
N LEU A 734 -7.13 39.92 -9.52
CA LEU A 734 -7.35 38.64 -10.20
C LEU A 734 -8.83 38.27 -10.21
N THR A 735 -9.51 38.38 -9.08
CA THR A 735 -10.95 38.16 -8.97
C THR A 735 -11.73 39.10 -9.87
N GLN A 736 -11.37 40.40 -9.87
CA GLN A 736 -11.99 41.38 -10.77
C GLN A 736 -11.83 40.98 -12.25
N ILE A 737 -10.63 40.57 -12.69
CA ILE A 737 -10.37 40.16 -14.07
C ILE A 737 -11.20 38.93 -14.44
N GLN A 738 -11.32 37.92 -13.56
CA GLN A 738 -12.14 36.74 -13.79
C GLN A 738 -13.63 37.10 -13.90
N ASP A 739 -14.11 38.01 -13.07
CA ASP A 739 -15.49 38.47 -13.13
C ASP A 739 -15.77 39.31 -14.42
N GLU A 740 -14.82 40.16 -14.83
CA GLU A 740 -14.87 40.91 -16.09
C GLU A 740 -14.86 39.98 -17.29
N GLU A 741 -14.00 38.96 -17.32
CA GLU A 741 -13.96 37.93 -18.37
C GLU A 741 -15.31 37.23 -18.51
N LYS A 742 -15.85 36.74 -17.37
CA LYS A 742 -17.17 36.08 -17.33
C LYS A 742 -18.30 36.99 -17.82
N ALA A 743 -18.25 38.26 -17.45
CA ALA A 743 -19.22 39.25 -17.91
C ALA A 743 -19.09 39.54 -19.42
N LEU A 744 -17.85 39.64 -19.93
CA LEU A 744 -17.58 39.83 -21.34
C LEU A 744 -18.02 38.65 -22.20
N LEU A 745 -17.76 37.42 -21.75
CA LEU A 745 -18.24 36.20 -22.43
C LEU A 745 -19.77 36.19 -22.53
N LYS A 746 -20.46 36.56 -21.46
CA LYS A 746 -21.92 36.67 -21.45
C LYS A 746 -22.44 37.76 -22.42
N GLN A 747 -21.76 38.90 -22.46
CA GLN A 747 -22.09 39.98 -23.39
C GLN A 747 -21.86 39.54 -24.85
N LEU A 748 -20.79 38.83 -25.11
CA LEU A 748 -20.45 38.29 -26.42
C LEU A 748 -21.53 37.30 -26.90
N GLU A 749 -21.97 36.39 -26.05
CA GLU A 749 -23.09 35.48 -26.34
C GLU A 749 -24.39 36.24 -26.64
N GLN A 750 -24.66 37.34 -25.91
CA GLN A 750 -25.83 38.13 -26.12
C GLN A 750 -25.76 38.92 -27.46
N ARG A 751 -24.59 39.47 -27.77
CA ARG A 751 -24.35 40.17 -29.04
C ARG A 751 -24.45 39.21 -30.23
N ASP A 752 -23.93 38.03 -30.12
CA ASP A 752 -24.06 36.99 -31.13
C ASP A 752 -25.53 36.63 -31.41
N LYS A 753 -26.35 36.54 -30.35
CA LYS A 753 -27.79 36.35 -30.48
C LYS A 753 -28.47 37.54 -31.18
N GLU A 754 -28.11 38.77 -30.81
CA GLU A 754 -28.65 39.99 -31.43
C GLU A 754 -28.27 40.07 -32.92
N ILE A 755 -27.02 39.81 -33.28
CA ILE A 755 -26.52 39.78 -34.67
C ILE A 755 -27.26 38.73 -35.47
N THR A 756 -27.42 37.52 -34.91
CA THR A 756 -28.17 36.44 -35.56
C THR A 756 -29.63 36.85 -35.81
N SER A 757 -30.27 37.47 -34.83
CA SER A 757 -31.65 37.97 -34.97
C SER A 757 -31.79 39.08 -36.02
N LEU A 758 -30.82 40.03 -36.10
CA LEU A 758 -30.82 41.10 -37.06
C LEU A 758 -30.56 40.63 -38.52
N LYS A 759 -29.69 39.66 -38.70
CA LYS A 759 -29.38 39.04 -40.03
C LYS A 759 -30.58 38.25 -40.59
N MET A 760 -31.51 37.80 -39.77
CA MET A 760 -32.60 36.92 -40.17
C MET A 760 -33.82 37.63 -40.80
N GLY A 761 -33.94 38.94 -40.70
CA GLY A 761 -35.07 39.73 -41.30
C GLY A 761 -36.45 39.25 -40.84
N ASN A 762 -37.53 39.63 -41.58
CA ASN A 762 -38.88 39.13 -41.35
C ASN A 762 -38.98 37.66 -41.83
N ILE A 763 -38.80 36.72 -40.93
CA ILE A 763 -38.86 35.30 -41.25
C ILE A 763 -40.26 34.83 -41.71
N GLU A 764 -41.31 35.50 -41.25
CA GLU A 764 -42.68 35.22 -41.58
C GLU A 764 -42.90 35.38 -43.07
N ASP A 765 -42.17 36.30 -43.73
CA ASP A 765 -42.28 36.55 -45.20
C ASP A 765 -41.60 35.44 -46.03
N GLN A 766 -40.81 34.51 -45.40
CA GLN A 766 -40.16 33.39 -46.09
C GLN A 766 -40.91 32.03 -45.94
N VAL A 767 -42.04 32.07 -45.27
CA VAL A 767 -42.89 30.89 -45.15
C VAL A 767 -43.69 30.68 -46.42
N GLU A 768 -43.52 29.56 -47.09
CA GLU A 768 -44.19 29.14 -48.29
C GLU A 768 -45.29 28.08 -47.96
N GLU A 769 -46.39 28.06 -48.75
CA GLU A 769 -47.33 26.97 -48.66
C GLU A 769 -47.01 25.94 -49.75
N ILE A 770 -46.58 24.75 -49.35
CA ILE A 770 -46.19 23.66 -50.24
C ILE A 770 -47.05 22.42 -49.92
N ASN A 771 -47.80 21.91 -50.88
CA ASN A 771 -48.71 20.79 -50.75
C ASN A 771 -49.63 20.84 -49.52
N GLY A 772 -50.16 22.06 -49.23
CA GLY A 772 -51.03 22.27 -48.06
C GLY A 772 -50.32 22.38 -46.70
N TYR A 773 -49.00 22.40 -46.69
CA TYR A 773 -48.18 22.59 -45.50
C TYR A 773 -47.51 23.99 -45.50
N LYS A 774 -47.49 24.66 -44.36
CA LYS A 774 -46.63 25.81 -44.15
C LYS A 774 -45.20 25.33 -43.97
N VAL A 775 -44.29 25.81 -44.78
CA VAL A 775 -42.89 25.33 -44.83
C VAL A 775 -41.94 26.53 -44.86
N LEU A 776 -40.99 26.56 -43.95
CA LEU A 776 -39.85 27.44 -43.98
C LEU A 776 -38.59 26.59 -44.29
N VAL A 777 -37.95 26.84 -45.42
CA VAL A 777 -36.70 26.19 -45.81
C VAL A 777 -35.71 27.29 -46.15
N THR A 778 -34.72 27.52 -45.27
CA THR A 778 -33.76 28.62 -45.43
C THR A 778 -32.37 28.25 -44.95
N GLU A 779 -31.39 28.92 -45.52
CA GLU A 779 -30.02 28.92 -45.00
C GLU A 779 -29.92 30.02 -43.94
N VAL A 780 -29.26 29.71 -42.84
CA VAL A 780 -29.02 30.64 -41.72
C VAL A 780 -27.52 30.78 -41.47
N ASP A 781 -27.10 32.01 -41.24
CA ASP A 781 -25.68 32.27 -40.85
C ASP A 781 -25.60 32.30 -39.32
N VAL A 782 -24.97 31.24 -38.76
CA VAL A 782 -24.81 31.09 -37.30
C VAL A 782 -23.33 30.91 -36.93
N PRO A 783 -22.90 31.41 -35.80
CA PRO A 783 -21.47 31.42 -35.40
C PRO A 783 -20.90 30.03 -35.06
N ASN A 784 -21.74 29.08 -34.76
CA ASN A 784 -21.30 27.70 -34.47
C ASN A 784 -22.46 26.71 -34.63
N ALA A 785 -22.12 25.40 -34.71
CA ALA A 785 -23.11 24.35 -34.91
C ALA A 785 -24.13 24.21 -33.76
N LYS A 786 -23.85 24.74 -32.56
CA LYS A 786 -24.78 24.75 -31.44
C LYS A 786 -25.85 25.84 -31.58
N ALA A 787 -25.48 26.95 -32.19
CA ALA A 787 -26.37 28.11 -32.40
C ALA A 787 -27.51 27.79 -33.37
N ILE A 788 -27.34 26.91 -34.35
CA ILE A 788 -28.43 26.52 -35.29
C ILE A 788 -29.63 25.92 -34.56
N ARG A 789 -29.39 25.21 -33.46
CA ARG A 789 -30.43 24.62 -32.63
C ARG A 789 -31.18 25.67 -31.81
N SER A 790 -30.46 26.64 -31.24
CA SER A 790 -31.09 27.77 -30.56
C SER A 790 -31.95 28.60 -31.53
N THR A 791 -31.45 28.82 -32.76
CA THR A 791 -32.16 29.48 -33.82
C THR A 791 -33.44 28.74 -34.24
N MET A 792 -33.38 27.41 -34.29
CA MET A 792 -34.54 26.57 -34.57
C MET A 792 -35.60 26.72 -33.47
N ASP A 793 -35.18 26.75 -32.18
CA ASP A 793 -36.11 26.89 -31.06
C ASP A 793 -36.81 28.29 -31.11
N ASP A 794 -36.08 29.35 -31.47
CA ASP A 794 -36.62 30.69 -31.65
C ASP A 794 -37.66 30.72 -32.82
N PHE A 795 -37.36 30.06 -33.94
CA PHE A 795 -38.27 29.97 -35.08
C PHE A 795 -39.53 29.17 -34.75
N LYS A 796 -39.37 28.06 -34.06
CA LYS A 796 -40.46 27.23 -33.60
C LYS A 796 -41.43 27.99 -32.66
N SER A 797 -40.90 28.88 -31.85
CA SER A 797 -41.75 29.71 -30.98
C SER A 797 -42.58 30.76 -31.71
N LYS A 798 -42.07 31.26 -32.88
CA LYS A 798 -42.70 32.28 -33.68
C LYS A 798 -43.63 31.71 -34.76
N LEU A 799 -43.27 30.57 -35.34
CA LEU A 799 -43.94 29.97 -36.48
C LEU A 799 -44.71 28.71 -36.04
N GLN A 800 -45.90 28.87 -35.52
CA GLN A 800 -46.73 27.74 -35.14
C GLN A 800 -47.26 26.98 -36.40
N ASP A 801 -47.39 25.63 -36.27
CA ASP A 801 -47.90 24.75 -37.36
C ASP A 801 -47.09 24.83 -38.67
N THR A 802 -45.79 25.16 -38.58
CA THR A 802 -44.90 25.28 -39.75
C THR A 802 -43.82 24.17 -39.69
N ILE A 803 -43.54 23.54 -40.82
CA ILE A 803 -42.34 22.68 -40.99
C ILE A 803 -41.17 23.59 -41.22
N ILE A 804 -40.16 23.51 -40.37
CA ILE A 804 -39.00 24.39 -40.42
C ILE A 804 -37.74 23.55 -40.70
N ILE A 805 -36.99 23.97 -41.71
CA ILE A 805 -35.73 23.31 -42.11
C ILE A 805 -34.68 24.41 -42.24
N LEU A 806 -33.65 24.33 -41.43
CA LEU A 806 -32.52 25.23 -41.42
C LEU A 806 -31.25 24.50 -41.82
N ALA A 807 -30.44 25.13 -42.63
CA ALA A 807 -29.09 24.72 -42.93
C ALA A 807 -28.11 25.86 -42.71
N SER A 808 -26.87 25.58 -42.33
CA SER A 808 -25.83 26.57 -42.15
C SER A 808 -24.48 26.01 -42.54
N ASN A 809 -23.63 26.89 -43.10
CA ASN A 809 -22.20 26.61 -43.22
C ASN A 809 -21.48 27.10 -41.95
N VAL A 810 -20.86 26.20 -41.22
CA VAL A 810 -20.09 26.49 -40.00
C VAL A 810 -18.70 25.84 -40.15
N ASP A 811 -17.65 26.64 -40.21
CA ASP A 811 -16.27 26.17 -40.34
C ASP A 811 -16.08 25.18 -41.51
N ASP A 812 -16.60 25.54 -42.69
CA ASP A 812 -16.60 24.69 -43.90
C ASP A 812 -17.32 23.32 -43.74
N LYS A 813 -18.22 23.23 -42.79
CA LYS A 813 -19.08 22.05 -42.59
C LYS A 813 -20.56 22.49 -42.60
N VAL A 814 -21.37 21.59 -43.15
CA VAL A 814 -22.82 21.79 -43.14
C VAL A 814 -23.43 21.31 -41.85
N SER A 815 -24.21 22.14 -41.21
CA SER A 815 -25.10 21.77 -40.10
C SER A 815 -26.55 21.95 -40.51
N MET A 816 -27.41 20.96 -40.27
CA MET A 816 -28.83 21.01 -40.66
C MET A 816 -29.71 20.59 -39.51
N VAL A 817 -30.83 21.27 -39.36
CA VAL A 817 -31.88 20.91 -38.38
C VAL A 817 -33.25 21.04 -39.04
N ALA A 818 -34.11 20.05 -38.80
CA ALA A 818 -35.50 20.09 -39.24
C ALA A 818 -36.45 19.86 -38.05
N THR A 819 -37.56 20.59 -38.04
CA THR A 819 -38.69 20.32 -37.12
C THR A 819 -39.99 20.20 -37.86
N VAL A 820 -40.87 19.32 -37.40
CA VAL A 820 -42.22 19.06 -37.91
C VAL A 820 -43.17 19.19 -36.73
N PRO A 821 -44.26 19.98 -36.85
CA PRO A 821 -45.28 20.02 -35.83
C PRO A 821 -45.86 18.66 -35.49
N LYS A 822 -46.12 18.38 -34.23
CA LYS A 822 -46.65 17.08 -33.78
C LYS A 822 -47.91 16.67 -34.49
N SER A 823 -48.79 17.62 -34.87
CA SER A 823 -49.98 17.41 -35.64
C SER A 823 -49.74 16.82 -37.04
N LEU A 824 -48.54 17.07 -37.61
CA LEU A 824 -48.16 16.68 -38.97
C LEU A 824 -47.24 15.45 -39.00
N THR A 825 -46.77 14.96 -37.87
CA THR A 825 -45.77 13.89 -37.82
C THR A 825 -46.25 12.53 -38.36
N ASN A 826 -47.52 12.33 -38.50
CA ASN A 826 -48.09 11.14 -39.18
C ASN A 826 -47.86 11.15 -40.68
N ASN A 827 -47.79 12.29 -41.29
CA ASN A 827 -47.66 12.50 -42.72
C ASN A 827 -46.23 12.84 -43.16
N VAL A 828 -45.56 13.69 -42.36
CA VAL A 828 -44.21 14.18 -42.66
C VAL A 828 -43.35 13.98 -41.39
N LYS A 829 -42.17 13.37 -41.50
CA LYS A 829 -41.26 13.15 -40.40
C LYS A 829 -39.97 13.91 -40.60
N ALA A 830 -39.54 14.67 -39.60
CA ALA A 830 -38.29 15.43 -39.62
C ALA A 830 -37.06 14.52 -39.90
N GLY A 831 -37.06 13.31 -39.34
CA GLY A 831 -36.01 12.32 -39.60
C GLY A 831 -35.85 11.91 -41.04
N ASP A 832 -36.97 11.79 -41.76
CA ASP A 832 -36.98 11.45 -43.18
C ASP A 832 -36.55 12.62 -44.05
N LEU A 833 -36.96 13.85 -43.73
CA LEU A 833 -36.48 15.05 -44.40
C LEU A 833 -34.97 15.21 -44.34
N ILE A 834 -34.38 15.06 -43.16
CA ILE A 834 -32.92 15.15 -42.96
C ILE A 834 -32.21 14.01 -43.67
N LYS A 835 -32.76 12.79 -43.68
CA LYS A 835 -32.17 11.64 -44.40
C LYS A 835 -32.10 11.88 -45.92
N GLN A 836 -33.08 12.59 -46.48
CA GLN A 836 -33.07 12.92 -47.89
C GLN A 836 -32.08 14.06 -48.24
N MET A 837 -31.92 15.03 -47.32
CA MET A 837 -31.02 16.17 -47.48
C MET A 837 -29.55 15.85 -47.30
N ALA A 838 -29.23 15.02 -46.30
CA ALA A 838 -27.86 14.82 -45.84
C ALA A 838 -26.92 14.22 -46.92
N PRO A 839 -27.31 13.27 -47.77
CA PRO A 839 -26.45 12.79 -48.85
C PRO A 839 -26.05 13.85 -49.85
N ILE A 840 -26.90 14.88 -50.13
CA ILE A 840 -26.65 15.93 -51.08
C ILE A 840 -25.50 16.83 -50.64
N VAL A 841 -25.34 17.02 -49.35
CA VAL A 841 -24.27 17.82 -48.70
C VAL A 841 -23.08 16.93 -48.24
N GLY A 842 -23.00 15.70 -48.71
CA GLY A 842 -21.90 14.79 -48.41
C GLY A 842 -21.88 14.33 -46.94
N GLY A 843 -23.04 14.05 -46.36
CA GLY A 843 -23.12 13.74 -44.95
C GLY A 843 -24.19 12.70 -44.57
N LYS A 844 -24.52 12.66 -43.29
CA LYS A 844 -25.54 11.78 -42.71
C LYS A 844 -26.36 12.55 -41.69
N GLY A 845 -27.60 12.08 -41.46
CA GLY A 845 -28.46 12.68 -40.47
C GLY A 845 -29.68 11.80 -40.19
N GLY A 846 -30.48 12.23 -39.20
CA GLY A 846 -31.70 11.58 -38.78
C GLY A 846 -32.19 12.11 -37.45
N GLY A 847 -33.23 11.52 -36.91
CA GLY A 847 -33.78 11.92 -35.63
C GLY A 847 -35.20 11.43 -35.42
N ARG A 848 -35.87 12.04 -34.47
CA ARG A 848 -37.28 11.75 -34.13
C ARG A 848 -38.23 12.31 -35.21
N PRO A 849 -39.49 11.86 -35.25
CA PRO A 849 -40.47 12.39 -36.19
C PRO A 849 -40.71 13.89 -36.08
N ASP A 850 -40.58 14.44 -34.87
CA ASP A 850 -40.82 15.86 -34.55
C ASP A 850 -39.59 16.73 -34.70
N MET A 851 -38.38 16.15 -34.62
CA MET A 851 -37.12 16.89 -34.72
C MET A 851 -35.93 15.99 -35.14
N ALA A 852 -35.15 16.45 -36.11
CA ALA A 852 -33.98 15.72 -36.61
C ALA A 852 -32.84 16.67 -36.96
N GLN A 853 -31.64 16.14 -36.97
CA GLN A 853 -30.39 16.84 -37.26
C GLN A 853 -29.55 16.04 -38.26
N GLY A 854 -28.76 16.79 -39.03
CA GLY A 854 -27.78 16.19 -39.95
C GLY A 854 -26.60 17.13 -40.16
N GLY A 855 -25.57 16.60 -40.77
CA GLY A 855 -24.42 17.40 -41.15
C GLY A 855 -23.78 16.84 -42.43
N GLY A 856 -22.90 17.65 -43.03
CA GLY A 856 -22.18 17.24 -44.23
C GLY A 856 -20.86 18.01 -44.36
N THR A 857 -20.09 17.67 -45.41
CA THR A 857 -18.77 18.22 -45.69
C THR A 857 -18.74 19.05 -46.98
N GLN A 858 -19.90 19.30 -47.63
CA GLN A 858 -20.00 20.00 -48.91
C GLN A 858 -20.92 21.19 -48.76
N PRO A 859 -20.46 22.32 -48.18
CA PRO A 859 -21.28 23.54 -47.96
C PRO A 859 -21.77 24.16 -49.26
N GLU A 860 -21.06 24.02 -50.35
CA GLU A 860 -21.45 24.47 -51.68
C GLU A 860 -22.76 23.85 -52.19
N ASN A 861 -23.19 22.73 -51.59
CA ASN A 861 -24.42 22.05 -51.94
C ASN A 861 -25.61 22.38 -51.04
N ILE A 862 -25.49 23.31 -50.08
CA ILE A 862 -26.58 23.70 -49.18
C ILE A 862 -27.79 24.15 -50.00
N SER A 863 -27.64 25.12 -50.90
CA SER A 863 -28.74 25.65 -51.72
C SER A 863 -29.42 24.55 -52.53
N LYS A 864 -28.66 23.61 -53.08
CA LYS A 864 -29.17 22.46 -53.82
C LYS A 864 -29.98 21.52 -52.92
N SER A 865 -29.51 21.27 -51.69
CA SER A 865 -30.19 20.45 -50.70
C SER A 865 -31.51 21.09 -50.24
N LEU A 866 -31.49 22.43 -50.00
CA LEU A 866 -32.68 23.19 -49.64
C LEU A 866 -33.73 23.20 -50.76
N SER A 867 -33.33 23.39 -52.04
CA SER A 867 -34.24 23.31 -53.19
C SER A 867 -34.82 21.90 -53.35
N PHE A 868 -33.99 20.86 -53.23
CA PHE A 868 -34.43 19.48 -53.34
C PHE A 868 -35.49 19.12 -52.28
N ILE A 869 -35.33 19.59 -51.04
CA ILE A 869 -36.30 19.25 -50.00
C ILE A 869 -37.63 19.95 -50.17
N LYS A 870 -37.65 21.14 -50.74
CA LYS A 870 -38.89 21.81 -51.14
C LYS A 870 -39.64 20.98 -52.19
N ASP A 871 -38.96 20.51 -53.26
CA ASP A 871 -39.54 19.66 -54.28
C ASP A 871 -40.01 18.31 -53.71
N TYR A 872 -39.24 17.75 -52.76
CA TYR A 872 -39.64 16.53 -52.08
C TYR A 872 -40.93 16.67 -51.28
N ILE A 873 -41.07 17.75 -50.52
CA ILE A 873 -42.31 18.07 -49.76
C ILE A 873 -43.51 18.32 -50.70
N LYS A 874 -43.25 18.87 -51.87
CA LYS A 874 -44.29 19.08 -52.91
C LYS A 874 -44.89 17.77 -53.47
N ASN A 875 -44.09 16.71 -53.43
CA ASN A 875 -44.45 15.41 -53.98
C ASN A 875 -44.85 14.37 -52.89
N LEU A 876 -44.90 14.81 -51.60
CA LEU A 876 -45.42 13.97 -50.51
C LEU A 876 -46.96 13.99 -50.56
#